data_5f45d0892ba9430a624a6a4bb6020296
#
_entry.id   5f45d0892ba9430a624a6a4bb6020296
#
_cell.length_a   1.000
_cell.length_b   1.000
_cell.length_c   1.000
_cell.angle_alpha   90.00
_cell.angle_beta   90.00
_cell.angle_gamma   90.00
#
_symmetry.space_group_name_H-M   'P 1'
#
loop_
_entity.id
_entity.type
_entity.pdbx_description
1 polymer ?
#
loop_
_entity_poly.entity_id
_entity_poly.type
_entity_poly.pdbx_seq_one_letter_code
_entity_poly.pdbx_strand_id
1 'polypeptide(L)'
;MVKICDLTYPAQNEEKYAEYYAAYPYELHDFQKWTVEAIVSRNHALICAPTGSGKTFGGDFALSFFHGLAPFLISNAHNPNNHLFENVTLPCPAGVRRHSGPIENAKWCKECPSGHDQLNRRRKTIYTCPIKALSNEKFYQFSRKYPDISFGLITGDIRCNPDADVLIMTTEILLNKLVSLQQKTDQATALKNANNNKSFEMDIPEELACVVFDEIHMIGDEGRGTVWENTLMMLPAHVQIVGLSATLANPERFAAWIENLHPNNKQVYLAKKTVRAVPLTHYAFITSPAGIFKKIKDKTIQQEIRGQIDKPVLLQDATGTFQDANYSMVRKTLGHFDKARSNAKRSHVLNQVCKHMVDHQMFPALCYVFSRKKLEQCAHEVGTNLLEFDSKIPYTVDRECEQLLRERLPNFEEYLHLPEYVNLVALLRKGIAIHHAGLMPVLKEMVELLFARGFVKLLFCTETMSVGINLPVKTTIFTDVFKFSDAGRRQLHSFEMTQAAGRAGRLGIDTVGNVIHLNNLFPNMDAASYKKMLQGTPQKLESKFRLSYSMVLQQILTKEEEGDGDGTNNLDLNAYASKSMAVADFQSELDACRVSLLNKQKAKENAIGFADALSADIINRYNYCFTTLPKSVNKQRKELTKEMDALITEHGEAALKNGWNALKQRLTSDDEIEDLSNEIKYMENYMRLEIEKVLRLLKDCQFIGTVPSLAPSLVKATIAQKIHEVPCLPWAELIMYPNTGSKRIRLYIDSTAKFTELNAKELVTMLSCFTSVRVSDNEAGKQTHLPDEAIIGRNVRAVMECMRTLYTEFDEQEAICYVDSGEEYTMHFDLMGVMEEWCESETVDQSKAVLQKVEQQGIFLGEFVKALLKINSVAAELESVAEYLGNLEWLAALREIPRLTLKFVVTNQI
;
A
#
# COMPACT_ATOMS: atom_id res chain seq x y z
N MET A 1 -2.59 27.68 3.47
CA MET A 1 -2.86 27.46 2.02
C MET A 1 -1.61 26.84 1.42
N VAL A 2 -1.76 25.72 0.73
CA VAL A 2 -0.65 24.98 0.10
C VAL A 2 0.19 25.89 -0.78
N LYS A 3 1.52 25.83 -0.61
CA LYS A 3 2.45 26.51 -1.51
C LYS A 3 2.76 25.59 -2.69
N ILE A 4 2.12 25.85 -3.82
CA ILE A 4 2.45 25.18 -5.08
C ILE A 4 3.75 25.79 -5.58
N CYS A 5 4.83 24.99 -5.60
CA CYS A 5 6.14 25.45 -5.99
C CYS A 5 6.22 25.58 -7.51
N ASP A 6 6.77 26.70 -7.98
CA ASP A 6 7.02 26.92 -9.40
C ASP A 6 8.01 25.90 -9.96
N LEU A 7 7.92 25.65 -11.28
CA LEU A 7 8.85 24.73 -11.96
C LEU A 7 10.30 25.26 -11.95
N THR A 8 10.48 26.59 -11.77
CA THR A 8 11.78 27.24 -11.66
C THR A 8 11.93 27.82 -10.26
N TYR A 9 13.05 27.56 -9.61
CA TYR A 9 13.33 28.09 -8.28
C TYR A 9 13.81 29.56 -8.41
N PRO A 10 13.29 30.50 -7.58
CA PRO A 10 13.67 31.90 -7.66
C PRO A 10 15.14 32.15 -7.32
N ALA A 11 15.89 32.82 -8.21
CA ALA A 11 17.31 33.13 -8.01
C ALA A 11 17.59 33.91 -6.72
N GLN A 12 16.63 34.77 -6.29
CA GLN A 12 16.77 35.54 -5.03
C GLN A 12 16.82 34.64 -3.78
N ASN A 13 16.25 33.45 -3.84
CA ASN A 13 16.27 32.50 -2.73
C ASN A 13 17.51 31.59 -2.76
N GLU A 14 18.21 31.51 -3.90
CA GLU A 14 19.39 30.65 -4.03
C GLU A 14 20.50 31.03 -3.06
N GLU A 15 20.77 32.32 -2.95
CA GLU A 15 21.83 32.84 -2.04
C GLU A 15 21.51 32.51 -0.59
N LYS A 16 20.24 32.57 -0.21
CA LYS A 16 19.78 32.31 1.17
C LYS A 16 20.04 30.87 1.64
N TYR A 17 20.01 29.90 0.72
CA TYR A 17 20.19 28.49 1.00
C TYR A 17 21.45 27.87 0.41
N ALA A 18 22.37 28.69 -0.09
CA ALA A 18 23.60 28.27 -0.79
C ALA A 18 24.47 27.31 0.02
N GLU A 19 24.59 27.53 1.32
CA GLU A 19 25.37 26.66 2.22
C GLU A 19 24.86 25.22 2.24
N TYR A 20 23.52 25.03 2.20
CA TYR A 20 22.90 23.70 2.14
C TYR A 20 23.13 23.02 0.79
N TYR A 21 23.16 23.80 -0.29
CA TYR A 21 23.43 23.28 -1.64
C TYR A 21 24.88 22.83 -1.80
N ALA A 22 25.81 23.54 -1.17
CA ALA A 22 27.26 23.25 -1.22
C ALA A 22 27.62 21.88 -0.57
N ALA A 23 26.74 21.30 0.25
CA ALA A 23 26.91 19.98 0.82
C ALA A 23 26.82 18.84 -0.22
N TYR A 24 26.34 19.13 -1.45
CA TYR A 24 26.16 18.14 -2.50
C TYR A 24 27.15 18.37 -3.66
N PRO A 25 27.75 17.29 -4.20
CA PRO A 25 28.74 17.37 -5.27
C PRO A 25 28.13 17.61 -6.67
N TYR A 26 26.85 17.89 -6.76
CA TYR A 26 26.09 18.10 -7.99
C TYR A 26 25.09 19.24 -7.82
N GLU A 27 24.73 19.87 -8.93
CA GLU A 27 23.71 20.91 -8.93
C GLU A 27 22.33 20.35 -8.62
N LEU A 28 21.64 20.98 -7.66
CA LEU A 28 20.30 20.60 -7.28
C LEU A 28 19.27 21.08 -8.31
N HIS A 29 18.31 20.22 -8.63
CA HIS A 29 17.14 20.61 -9.43
C HIS A 29 16.21 21.55 -8.64
N ASP A 30 15.43 22.36 -9.34
CA ASP A 30 14.52 23.34 -8.72
C ASP A 30 13.60 22.73 -7.67
N PHE A 31 12.99 21.58 -7.94
CA PHE A 31 12.14 20.89 -6.97
C PHE A 31 12.90 20.43 -5.71
N GLN A 32 14.20 20.14 -5.83
CA GLN A 32 15.07 19.81 -4.70
C GLN A 32 15.41 21.07 -3.89
N LYS A 33 15.66 22.20 -4.56
CA LYS A 33 15.87 23.50 -3.91
C LYS A 33 14.63 23.93 -3.10
N TRP A 34 13.43 23.76 -3.66
CA TRP A 34 12.16 23.96 -2.94
C TRP A 34 12.01 23.05 -1.72
N THR A 35 12.46 21.79 -1.83
CA THR A 35 12.47 20.83 -0.72
C THR A 35 13.39 21.29 0.40
N VAL A 36 14.59 21.80 0.08
CA VAL A 36 15.51 22.38 1.08
C VAL A 36 14.83 23.55 1.79
N GLU A 37 14.24 24.50 1.06
CA GLU A 37 13.54 25.63 1.65
C GLU A 37 12.42 25.17 2.59
N ALA A 38 11.60 24.20 2.19
CA ALA A 38 10.51 23.67 3.01
C ALA A 38 11.03 23.04 4.32
N ILE A 39 12.07 22.21 4.24
CA ILE A 39 12.61 21.50 5.40
C ILE A 39 13.29 22.49 6.37
N VAL A 40 14.11 23.40 5.86
CA VAL A 40 14.81 24.41 6.67
C VAL A 40 13.82 25.37 7.35
N SER A 41 12.75 25.78 6.65
CA SER A 41 11.70 26.64 7.20
C SER A 41 10.69 25.90 8.10
N ARG A 42 10.91 24.59 8.38
CA ARG A 42 10.06 23.74 9.23
C ARG A 42 8.63 23.54 8.70
N ASN A 43 8.41 23.75 7.42
CA ASN A 43 7.15 23.46 6.73
C ASN A 43 7.14 22.01 6.22
N HIS A 44 5.95 21.47 5.96
CA HIS A 44 5.84 20.15 5.33
C HIS A 44 6.34 20.21 3.88
N ALA A 45 6.93 19.13 3.40
CA ALA A 45 7.35 18.99 2.00
C ALA A 45 6.65 17.78 1.36
N LEU A 46 5.96 17.99 0.24
CA LEU A 46 5.43 16.91 -0.59
C LEU A 46 6.11 16.97 -1.96
N ILE A 47 6.89 15.93 -2.26
CA ILE A 47 7.68 15.83 -3.48
C ILE A 47 7.01 14.84 -4.42
N CYS A 48 6.50 15.34 -5.55
CA CYS A 48 5.85 14.52 -6.59
C CYS A 48 6.72 14.51 -7.85
N ALA A 49 7.44 13.41 -8.07
CA ALA A 49 8.40 13.32 -9.17
C ALA A 49 8.47 11.89 -9.75
N PRO A 50 8.73 11.73 -11.07
CA PRO A 50 8.88 10.42 -11.69
C PRO A 50 10.00 9.59 -11.07
N THR A 51 9.90 8.27 -11.21
CA THR A 51 10.97 7.36 -10.80
C THR A 51 12.29 7.73 -11.50
N GLY A 52 13.41 7.72 -10.77
CA GLY A 52 14.72 8.10 -11.29
C GLY A 52 14.98 9.60 -11.40
N SER A 53 14.10 10.49 -10.88
CA SER A 53 14.34 11.95 -10.88
C SER A 53 15.16 12.46 -9.71
N GLY A 54 15.56 11.60 -8.77
CA GLY A 54 16.27 12.02 -7.56
C GLY A 54 15.36 12.48 -6.41
N LYS A 55 14.11 12.00 -6.33
CA LYS A 55 13.15 12.35 -5.25
C LYS A 55 13.63 11.94 -3.85
N THR A 56 14.43 10.87 -3.75
CA THR A 56 15.01 10.39 -2.48
C THR A 56 15.89 11.46 -1.79
N PHE A 57 16.37 12.44 -2.56
CA PHE A 57 17.09 13.59 -2.03
C PHE A 57 16.34 14.28 -0.87
N GLY A 58 15.00 14.39 -0.94
CA GLY A 58 14.23 15.06 0.13
C GLY A 58 14.35 14.35 1.48
N GLY A 59 14.33 13.02 1.48
CA GLY A 59 14.57 12.24 2.71
C GLY A 59 16.04 12.32 3.15
N ASP A 60 16.97 12.18 2.22
CA ASP A 60 18.42 12.30 2.47
C ASP A 60 18.78 13.66 3.08
N PHE A 61 18.23 14.74 2.53
CA PHE A 61 18.45 16.09 3.06
C PHE A 61 17.82 16.25 4.46
N ALA A 62 16.60 15.71 4.69
CA ALA A 62 15.99 15.78 6.00
C ALA A 62 16.89 15.12 7.07
N LEU A 63 17.42 13.92 6.80
CA LEU A 63 18.33 13.23 7.72
C LEU A 63 19.58 14.07 7.99
N SER A 64 20.25 14.57 6.95
CA SER A 64 21.46 15.39 7.11
C SER A 64 21.18 16.71 7.80
N PHE A 65 20.03 17.33 7.57
CA PHE A 65 19.64 18.58 8.22
C PHE A 65 19.43 18.40 9.72
N PHE A 66 18.67 17.38 10.15
CA PHE A 66 18.36 17.20 11.57
C PHE A 66 19.55 16.68 12.38
N HIS A 67 20.46 15.91 11.81
CA HIS A 67 21.53 15.23 12.55
C HIS A 67 22.95 15.69 12.18
N GLY A 68 23.18 16.18 10.97
CA GLY A 68 24.49 16.57 10.51
C GLY A 68 24.64 18.08 10.35
N LEU A 69 23.84 18.70 9.47
CA LEU A 69 24.00 20.12 9.13
C LEU A 69 23.40 21.07 10.17
N ALA A 70 22.27 20.70 10.79
CA ALA A 70 21.59 21.61 11.72
C ALA A 70 22.44 21.96 12.95
N PRO A 71 23.18 21.06 13.62
CA PRO A 71 24.11 21.42 14.70
C PRO A 71 25.22 22.35 14.26
N PHE A 72 25.81 22.10 13.12
CA PHE A 72 26.86 22.95 12.55
C PHE A 72 26.36 24.36 12.24
N LEU A 73 25.19 24.47 11.63
CA LEU A 73 24.58 25.75 11.27
C LEU A 73 24.08 26.52 12.50
N ILE A 74 23.58 25.81 13.53
CA ILE A 74 23.21 26.43 14.80
C ILE A 74 24.47 26.97 15.52
N SER A 75 25.58 26.26 15.50
CA SER A 75 26.84 26.74 16.07
C SER A 75 27.41 27.97 15.36
N ASN A 76 27.13 28.10 14.05
CA ASN A 76 27.56 29.25 13.24
C ASN A 76 26.52 30.37 13.16
N ALA A 77 25.34 30.22 13.79
CA ALA A 77 24.29 31.24 13.80
C ALA A 77 24.69 32.57 14.45
N HIS A 78 25.78 32.60 15.21
CA HIS A 78 26.31 33.79 15.86
C HIS A 78 27.39 34.48 15.00
N ASN A 79 27.68 34.00 13.79
CA ASN A 79 28.53 34.75 12.86
C ASN A 79 27.73 35.95 12.32
N PRO A 80 28.14 37.19 12.59
CA PRO A 80 27.42 38.40 12.17
C PRO A 80 27.22 38.52 10.65
N ASN A 81 27.92 37.70 9.86
CA ASN A 81 27.77 37.63 8.41
C ASN A 81 26.82 36.52 7.92
N ASN A 82 26.16 35.77 8.83
CA ASN A 82 25.31 34.68 8.43
C ASN A 82 23.81 35.07 8.48
N HIS A 83 23.32 35.64 7.38
CA HIS A 83 21.94 36.11 7.22
C HIS A 83 20.87 35.01 7.21
N LEU A 84 21.27 33.70 7.18
CA LEU A 84 20.34 32.56 7.15
C LEU A 84 19.46 32.42 8.37
N PHE A 85 19.87 33.05 9.48
CA PHE A 85 19.18 32.91 10.79
C PHE A 85 18.44 34.17 11.25
N GLU A 86 18.44 35.25 10.49
CA GLU A 86 17.69 36.46 10.88
C GLU A 86 16.16 36.21 11.06
N ASN A 87 15.60 35.19 10.44
CA ASN A 87 14.20 34.84 10.53
C ASN A 87 13.90 33.53 11.32
N VAL A 88 14.92 32.82 11.82
CA VAL A 88 14.73 31.70 12.71
C VAL A 88 14.76 32.22 14.14
N THR A 89 13.72 32.98 14.51
CA THR A 89 13.43 33.27 15.91
C THR A 89 12.95 31.98 16.56
N LEU A 90 13.85 31.23 17.17
CA LEU A 90 13.48 30.19 18.11
C LEU A 90 12.88 30.91 19.34
N PRO A 91 11.57 30.80 19.59
CA PRO A 91 10.98 31.43 20.77
C PRO A 91 11.57 30.76 22.00
N CYS A 92 12.29 31.52 22.80
CA CYS A 92 12.66 31.09 24.14
C CYS A 92 11.38 31.13 25.02
N PRO A 93 10.91 30.00 25.56
CA PRO A 93 9.69 29.96 26.39
C PRO A 93 9.80 30.80 27.65
N ALA A 94 11.00 31.14 28.09
CA ALA A 94 11.25 31.98 29.29
C ALA A 94 11.23 33.50 29.01
N GLY A 95 10.92 33.94 27.77
CA GLY A 95 10.85 35.37 27.44
C GLY A 95 12.21 36.08 27.46
N VAL A 96 13.32 35.35 27.53
CA VAL A 96 14.67 35.92 27.55
C VAL A 96 15.06 36.37 26.12
N ARG A 97 15.33 37.65 25.95
CA ARG A 97 15.77 38.22 24.67
C ARG A 97 17.14 37.64 24.32
N ARG A 98 17.25 37.12 23.08
CA ARG A 98 18.44 36.71 22.31
C ARG A 98 19.69 36.44 23.15
N HIS A 99 20.08 35.18 23.30
CA HIS A 99 21.38 34.82 23.86
C HIS A 99 22.49 35.22 22.89
N SER A 100 23.35 36.14 23.30
CA SER A 100 24.57 36.54 22.59
C SER A 100 25.79 35.91 23.29
N GLY A 101 26.42 34.92 22.65
CA GLY A 101 27.67 34.32 23.13
C GLY A 101 28.08 33.08 22.32
N PRO A 102 29.38 32.73 22.24
CA PRO A 102 29.86 31.55 21.53
C PRO A 102 29.37 30.28 22.21
N ILE A 103 28.88 29.35 21.39
CA ILE A 103 28.46 28.04 21.84
C ILE A 103 29.68 27.12 21.85
N GLU A 104 30.42 27.14 22.95
CA GLU A 104 31.45 26.13 23.19
C GLU A 104 30.77 24.87 23.76
N ASN A 105 30.91 23.75 23.04
CA ASN A 105 30.56 22.39 23.47
C ASN A 105 29.13 22.19 23.96
N ALA A 106 28.13 22.28 23.11
CA ALA A 106 26.79 21.68 23.23
C ALA A 106 26.12 21.75 24.63
N LYS A 107 26.61 22.53 25.57
CA LYS A 107 25.99 22.83 26.86
C LYS A 107 25.18 24.10 26.72
N TRP A 108 23.97 23.93 26.36
CA TRP A 108 22.95 24.93 26.08
C TRP A 108 22.62 25.78 27.31
N CYS A 109 22.20 26.97 27.06
CA CYS A 109 21.94 28.04 28.01
C CYS A 109 21.56 27.58 29.43
N LYS A 110 22.40 27.88 30.40
CA LYS A 110 22.12 27.58 31.82
C LYS A 110 20.92 28.36 32.39
N GLU A 111 20.53 29.46 31.73
CA GLU A 111 19.44 30.35 32.13
C GLU A 111 18.09 30.00 31.48
N CYS A 112 18.07 29.09 30.51
CA CYS A 112 16.84 28.65 29.87
C CYS A 112 16.77 27.11 29.77
N PRO A 113 16.57 26.41 30.89
CA PRO A 113 16.62 24.95 30.97
C PRO A 113 15.52 24.23 30.15
N SER A 114 14.40 24.90 29.85
CA SER A 114 13.26 24.24 29.23
C SER A 114 13.17 24.42 27.71
N GLY A 115 13.63 25.55 27.15
CA GLY A 115 13.39 25.85 25.72
C GLY A 115 14.43 25.23 24.78
N HIS A 116 15.69 25.26 25.15
CA HIS A 116 16.76 24.68 24.34
C HIS A 116 16.85 23.16 24.51
N ASP A 117 16.48 22.66 25.66
CA ASP A 117 16.43 21.22 25.94
C ASP A 117 15.34 20.54 25.09
N GLN A 118 14.19 21.17 24.90
CA GLN A 118 13.13 20.67 24.01
C GLN A 118 13.55 20.59 22.53
N LEU A 119 14.29 21.58 22.03
CA LEU A 119 14.80 21.59 20.66
C LEU A 119 15.93 20.56 20.47
N ASN A 120 16.73 20.30 21.48
CA ASN A 120 17.74 19.25 21.45
C ASN A 120 17.13 17.86 21.60
N ARG A 121 16.05 17.73 22.36
CA ARG A 121 15.30 16.46 22.48
C ARG A 121 14.56 16.10 21.21
N ARG A 122 13.96 17.07 20.51
CA ARG A 122 13.22 16.85 19.25
C ARG A 122 14.14 16.84 18.04
N ARG A 123 15.03 15.88 17.96
CA ARG A 123 15.95 15.71 16.83
C ARG A 123 15.74 14.40 16.09
N LYS A 124 15.19 13.38 16.75
CA LYS A 124 15.04 12.07 16.16
C LYS A 124 14.18 12.13 14.91
N THR A 125 14.55 11.33 13.92
CA THR A 125 13.88 11.26 12.63
C THR A 125 13.46 9.83 12.36
N ILE A 126 12.24 9.66 11.88
CA ILE A 126 11.76 8.37 11.39
C ILE A 126 11.69 8.40 9.87
N TYR A 127 12.23 7.36 9.22
CA TYR A 127 12.13 7.14 7.79
C TYR A 127 11.25 5.91 7.55
N THR A 128 10.05 6.10 7.02
CA THR A 128 9.12 4.99 6.75
C THR A 128 9.20 4.53 5.31
N CYS A 129 9.13 3.22 5.12
CA CYS A 129 9.13 2.57 3.81
C CYS A 129 7.91 1.65 3.65
N PRO A 130 7.40 1.46 2.41
CA PRO A 130 6.27 0.57 2.18
C PRO A 130 6.60 -0.92 2.33
N ILE A 131 7.85 -1.30 2.20
CA ILE A 131 8.29 -2.70 2.23
C ILE A 131 9.60 -2.87 3.00
N LYS A 132 9.76 -4.02 3.64
CA LYS A 132 10.94 -4.39 4.45
C LYS A 132 12.24 -4.29 3.66
N ALA A 133 12.27 -4.78 2.41
CA ALA A 133 13.46 -4.74 1.56
C ALA A 133 13.98 -3.31 1.34
N LEU A 134 13.06 -2.35 1.13
CA LEU A 134 13.43 -0.94 0.99
C LEU A 134 13.97 -0.37 2.32
N SER A 135 13.38 -0.76 3.45
CA SER A 135 13.89 -0.35 4.77
C SER A 135 15.33 -0.82 4.98
N ASN A 136 15.63 -2.08 4.63
CA ASN A 136 16.98 -2.64 4.72
C ASN A 136 17.96 -1.89 3.78
N GLU A 137 17.57 -1.66 2.52
CA GLU A 137 18.41 -0.91 1.56
C GLU A 137 18.73 0.50 2.08
N LYS A 138 17.70 1.23 2.57
CA LYS A 138 17.88 2.57 3.10
C LYS A 138 18.77 2.58 4.35
N PHE A 139 18.61 1.62 5.24
CA PHE A 139 19.45 1.46 6.42
C PHE A 139 20.93 1.32 6.05
N TYR A 140 21.27 0.40 5.14
CA TYR A 140 22.66 0.23 4.71
C TYR A 140 23.19 1.40 3.90
N GLN A 141 22.35 2.02 3.05
CA GLN A 141 22.71 3.19 2.26
C GLN A 141 23.06 4.37 3.15
N PHE A 142 22.20 4.70 4.11
CA PHE A 142 22.37 5.87 4.96
C PHE A 142 23.44 5.64 6.04
N SER A 143 23.54 4.46 6.64
CA SER A 143 24.59 4.15 7.62
C SER A 143 26.00 4.25 7.02
N ARG A 144 26.16 3.89 5.73
CA ARG A 144 27.44 4.06 5.03
C ARG A 144 27.73 5.51 4.64
N LYS A 145 26.69 6.25 4.28
CA LYS A 145 26.80 7.65 3.85
C LYS A 145 27.05 8.59 5.02
N TYR A 146 26.50 8.31 6.17
CA TYR A 146 26.54 9.14 7.37
C TYR A 146 27.06 8.34 8.58
N PRO A 147 28.36 8.04 8.65
CA PRO A 147 28.93 7.20 9.70
C PRO A 147 28.82 7.82 11.12
N ASP A 148 28.66 9.13 11.20
CA ASP A 148 28.56 9.87 12.47
C ASP A 148 27.12 9.95 13.02
N ILE A 149 26.12 9.46 12.25
CA ILE A 149 24.71 9.42 12.67
C ILE A 149 24.36 7.99 13.09
N SER A 150 23.72 7.84 14.23
CA SER A 150 23.23 6.53 14.65
C SER A 150 21.96 6.15 13.90
N PHE A 151 21.97 4.98 13.25
CA PHE A 151 20.82 4.43 12.53
C PHE A 151 20.32 3.17 13.21
N GLY A 152 19.00 3.03 13.26
CA GLY A 152 18.31 1.82 13.67
C GLY A 152 17.37 1.32 12.58
N LEU A 153 17.16 0.01 12.56
CA LEU A 153 16.26 -0.67 11.63
C LEU A 153 15.23 -1.46 12.40
N ILE A 154 13.94 -1.15 12.19
CA ILE A 154 12.84 -1.85 12.85
C ILE A 154 11.83 -2.29 11.79
N THR A 155 11.70 -3.59 11.64
CA THR A 155 10.69 -4.23 10.76
C THR A 155 9.97 -5.32 11.56
N GLY A 156 8.98 -5.98 10.97
CA GLY A 156 8.33 -7.10 11.66
C GLY A 156 9.27 -8.23 12.07
N ASP A 157 10.46 -8.32 11.44
CA ASP A 157 11.42 -9.42 11.63
C ASP A 157 12.75 -8.96 12.23
N ILE A 158 13.10 -7.68 12.10
CA ILE A 158 14.42 -7.14 12.47
C ILE A 158 14.26 -6.01 13.46
N ARG A 159 15.04 -6.06 14.53
CA ARG A 159 15.18 -4.98 15.49
C ARG A 159 16.69 -4.73 15.74
N CYS A 160 17.21 -3.69 15.09
CA CYS A 160 18.61 -3.30 15.19
C CYS A 160 18.68 -1.86 15.69
N ASN A 161 19.40 -1.61 16.78
CA ASN A 161 19.64 -0.29 17.38
C ASN A 161 18.36 0.56 17.55
N PRO A 162 17.39 0.13 18.36
CA PRO A 162 16.07 0.78 18.47
C PRO A 162 16.12 2.18 19.11
N ASP A 163 17.24 2.54 19.76
CA ASP A 163 17.44 3.82 20.43
C ASP A 163 18.15 4.85 19.54
N ALA A 164 18.41 4.49 18.29
CA ALA A 164 19.10 5.34 17.34
C ALA A 164 18.42 6.70 17.13
N ASP A 165 19.19 7.68 16.68
CA ASP A 165 18.70 9.01 16.33
C ASP A 165 17.81 8.99 15.08
N VAL A 166 18.12 8.09 14.15
CA VAL A 166 17.33 7.84 12.96
C VAL A 166 16.82 6.41 12.96
N LEU A 167 15.51 6.25 12.98
CA LEU A 167 14.88 4.94 12.88
C LEU A 167 14.30 4.74 11.48
N ILE A 168 14.71 3.68 10.81
CA ILE A 168 14.16 3.24 9.52
C ILE A 168 13.22 2.08 9.79
N MET A 169 11.98 2.20 9.34
CA MET A 169 10.94 1.21 9.65
C MET A 169 9.86 1.13 8.57
N THR A 170 9.02 0.10 8.65
CA THR A 170 7.78 0.10 7.87
C THR A 170 6.71 0.94 8.56
N THR A 171 5.75 1.45 7.77
CA THR A 171 4.72 2.39 8.27
C THR A 171 3.83 1.76 9.33
N GLU A 172 3.61 0.45 9.27
CA GLU A 172 2.85 -0.32 10.27
C GLU A 172 3.47 -0.23 11.67
N ILE A 173 4.79 -0.27 11.75
CA ILE A 173 5.51 -0.17 13.04
C ILE A 173 5.28 1.20 13.67
N LEU A 174 5.33 2.26 12.86
CA LEU A 174 5.05 3.61 13.34
C LEU A 174 3.60 3.75 13.79
N LEU A 175 2.64 3.24 13.01
CA LEU A 175 1.22 3.25 13.39
C LEU A 175 1.00 2.56 14.72
N ASN A 176 1.52 1.35 14.92
CA ASN A 176 1.38 0.59 16.16
C ASN A 176 1.93 1.37 17.36
N LYS A 177 3.05 2.10 17.20
CA LYS A 177 3.60 2.96 18.24
C LYS A 177 2.68 4.15 18.54
N LEU A 178 2.15 4.82 17.50
CA LEU A 178 1.24 5.96 17.66
C LEU A 178 -0.07 5.54 18.36
N VAL A 179 -0.61 4.38 18.01
CA VAL A 179 -1.77 3.77 18.67
C VAL A 179 -1.46 3.52 20.16
N SER A 180 -0.30 2.95 20.48
CA SER A 180 0.09 2.66 21.87
C SER A 180 0.32 3.92 22.72
N LEU A 181 0.67 5.04 22.12
CA LEU A 181 0.84 6.32 22.83
C LEU A 181 -0.47 6.96 23.27
N GLN A 182 -1.58 6.63 22.60
CA GLN A 182 -2.90 7.09 23.00
C GLN A 182 -3.43 6.29 24.21
N GLN A 183 -2.81 5.15 24.50
CA GLN A 183 -3.07 4.41 25.74
C GLN A 183 -2.34 5.12 26.88
N LYS A 184 -3.04 5.95 27.65
CA LYS A 184 -2.54 6.43 28.95
C LYS A 184 -2.47 5.24 29.91
N THR A 185 -1.40 4.49 29.84
CA THR A 185 -1.18 3.35 30.72
C THR A 185 -0.41 3.81 31.94
N ASP A 186 -0.85 3.38 33.11
CA ASP A 186 -0.14 3.52 34.39
C ASP A 186 1.36 3.20 34.21
N GLN A 187 2.21 4.00 34.85
CA GLN A 187 3.68 3.83 34.82
C GLN A 187 4.15 2.40 35.13
N ALA A 188 3.34 1.61 35.84
CA ALA A 188 3.61 0.20 36.12
C ALA A 188 3.47 -0.73 34.93
N THR A 189 2.59 -0.40 33.97
CA THR A 189 2.39 -1.18 32.74
C THR A 189 3.40 -0.77 31.65
N ALA A 190 3.85 0.49 31.65
CA ALA A 190 4.91 0.97 30.76
C ALA A 190 6.25 0.24 31.03
N LEU A 191 6.59 -0.04 32.30
CA LEU A 191 7.77 -0.81 32.68
C LEU A 191 7.68 -2.30 32.29
N LYS A 192 6.47 -2.86 32.20
CA LYS A 192 6.25 -4.25 31.75
C LYS A 192 6.25 -4.38 30.22
N ASN A 193 5.75 -3.37 29.51
CA ASN A 193 5.74 -3.34 28.04
C ASN A 193 7.14 -3.12 27.42
N ALA A 194 8.11 -2.63 28.19
CA ALA A 194 9.52 -2.55 27.77
C ALA A 194 10.13 -3.93 27.45
N ASN A 195 9.55 -5.00 27.96
CA ASN A 195 9.97 -6.38 27.66
C ASN A 195 9.29 -6.97 26.44
N ASN A 196 8.27 -6.32 25.86
CA ASN A 196 7.68 -6.78 24.60
C ASN A 196 8.58 -6.40 23.40
N ASN A 197 9.11 -7.39 22.72
CA ASN A 197 10.11 -7.30 21.67
C ASN A 197 9.75 -6.42 20.44
N LYS A 198 8.60 -5.74 20.41
CA LYS A 198 8.13 -4.97 19.24
C LYS A 198 8.07 -3.45 19.46
N SER A 199 8.25 -2.90 20.66
CA SER A 199 8.23 -1.46 20.90
C SER A 199 9.64 -0.87 20.89
N PHE A 200 9.82 0.29 20.23
CA PHE A 200 11.00 1.13 20.38
C PHE A 200 10.74 2.20 21.45
N GLU A 201 11.80 2.65 22.14
CA GLU A 201 11.68 3.49 23.34
C GLU A 201 11.58 5.01 23.06
N MET A 202 11.57 5.41 21.76
CA MET A 202 11.47 6.83 21.40
C MET A 202 10.20 7.47 21.98
N ASP A 203 10.36 8.56 22.70
CA ASP A 203 9.27 9.45 23.10
C ASP A 203 8.88 10.34 21.92
N ILE A 204 7.86 9.91 21.16
CA ILE A 204 7.41 10.62 19.95
C ILE A 204 7.02 12.07 20.26
N PRO A 205 6.20 12.40 21.29
CA PRO A 205 5.88 13.77 21.66
C PRO A 205 7.10 14.64 21.93
N GLU A 206 8.14 14.12 22.58
CA GLU A 206 9.27 14.90 23.06
C GLU A 206 10.53 14.81 22.17
N GLU A 207 10.74 13.69 21.47
CA GLU A 207 11.99 13.46 20.72
C GLU A 207 11.85 13.54 19.20
N LEU A 208 10.66 13.24 18.65
CA LEU A 208 10.47 13.15 17.19
C LEU A 208 10.34 14.54 16.54
N ALA A 209 11.22 14.85 15.62
CA ALA A 209 11.22 16.11 14.87
C ALA A 209 10.61 15.99 13.48
N CYS A 210 10.86 14.87 12.79
CA CYS A 210 10.48 14.69 11.39
C CYS A 210 10.16 13.23 11.07
N VAL A 211 9.18 13.03 10.21
CA VAL A 211 8.90 11.74 9.57
C VAL A 211 9.01 11.89 8.05
N VAL A 212 9.86 11.05 7.46
CA VAL A 212 9.98 10.91 6.01
C VAL A 212 9.13 9.72 5.58
N PHE A 213 8.16 9.96 4.72
CA PHE A 213 7.32 8.92 4.10
C PHE A 213 7.82 8.63 2.69
N ASP A 214 8.56 7.53 2.52
CA ASP A 214 8.99 7.11 1.18
C ASP A 214 7.83 6.37 0.47
N GLU A 215 7.66 6.67 -0.81
CA GLU A 215 6.55 6.17 -1.64
C GLU A 215 5.15 6.43 -1.02
N ILE A 216 4.92 7.66 -0.50
CA ILE A 216 3.67 8.04 0.20
C ILE A 216 2.40 7.81 -0.64
N HIS A 217 2.50 7.67 -1.96
CA HIS A 217 1.38 7.33 -2.84
C HIS A 217 0.80 5.92 -2.61
N MET A 218 1.48 5.09 -1.81
CA MET A 218 0.93 3.81 -1.33
C MET A 218 -0.29 3.98 -0.41
N ILE A 219 -0.60 5.20 0.01
CA ILE A 219 -1.88 5.53 0.67
C ILE A 219 -3.10 5.16 -0.18
N GLY A 220 -2.96 5.09 -1.51
CA GLY A 220 -4.00 4.62 -2.45
C GLY A 220 -4.02 3.10 -2.66
N ASP A 221 -3.20 2.32 -1.96
CA ASP A 221 -3.19 0.85 -2.04
C ASP A 221 -4.40 0.24 -1.33
N GLU A 222 -5.09 -0.71 -1.98
CA GLU A 222 -6.33 -1.29 -1.45
C GLU A 222 -6.12 -2.08 -0.16
N GLY A 223 -4.99 -2.79 -0.04
CA GLY A 223 -4.69 -3.62 1.13
C GLY A 223 -4.06 -2.86 2.30
N ARG A 224 -3.29 -1.78 2.03
CA ARG A 224 -2.44 -1.14 3.03
C ARG A 224 -2.66 0.37 3.18
N GLY A 225 -3.44 0.99 2.31
CA GLY A 225 -3.64 2.45 2.29
C GLY A 225 -4.13 3.02 3.62
N THR A 226 -5.00 2.28 4.32
CA THR A 226 -5.51 2.64 5.65
C THR A 226 -4.40 2.86 6.68
N VAL A 227 -3.32 2.07 6.63
CA VAL A 227 -2.17 2.21 7.54
C VAL A 227 -1.50 3.57 7.36
N TRP A 228 -1.29 3.98 6.11
CA TRP A 228 -0.67 5.26 5.78
C TRP A 228 -1.54 6.44 6.20
N GLU A 229 -2.83 6.37 5.92
CA GLU A 229 -3.80 7.41 6.26
C GLU A 229 -3.90 7.59 7.78
N ASN A 230 -4.09 6.50 8.52
CA ASN A 230 -4.13 6.53 9.97
C ASN A 230 -2.82 7.05 10.60
N THR A 231 -1.67 6.65 10.06
CA THR A 231 -0.37 7.14 10.56
C THR A 231 -0.27 8.65 10.43
N LEU A 232 -0.62 9.21 9.27
CA LEU A 232 -0.59 10.66 9.04
C LEU A 232 -1.58 11.40 9.96
N MET A 233 -2.78 10.87 10.16
CA MET A 233 -3.81 11.45 11.01
C MET A 233 -3.42 11.47 12.50
N MET A 234 -2.62 10.48 12.94
CA MET A 234 -2.22 10.31 14.34
C MET A 234 -0.89 11.01 14.70
N LEU A 235 -0.13 11.49 13.72
CA LEU A 235 1.12 12.20 13.99
C LEU A 235 0.87 13.48 14.82
N PRO A 236 1.71 13.76 15.83
CA PRO A 236 1.63 15.02 16.56
C PRO A 236 1.86 16.24 15.64
N ALA A 237 1.13 17.33 15.92
CA ALA A 237 1.15 18.54 15.08
C ALA A 237 2.54 19.20 14.92
N HIS A 238 3.44 19.01 15.88
CA HIS A 238 4.81 19.56 15.81
C HIS A 238 5.71 18.80 14.83
N VAL A 239 5.39 17.55 14.48
CA VAL A 239 6.21 16.70 13.62
C VAL A 239 6.19 17.22 12.18
N GLN A 240 7.35 17.37 11.59
CA GLN A 240 7.47 17.75 10.18
C GLN A 240 7.29 16.52 9.29
N ILE A 241 6.45 16.65 8.25
CA ILE A 241 6.20 15.60 7.28
C ILE A 241 6.99 15.88 6.01
N VAL A 242 7.76 14.88 5.54
CA VAL A 242 8.44 14.90 4.23
C VAL A 242 7.93 13.72 3.42
N GLY A 243 7.02 13.97 2.49
CA GLY A 243 6.41 12.94 1.63
C GLY A 243 7.14 12.83 0.29
N LEU A 244 7.61 11.63 -0.05
CA LEU A 244 8.23 11.30 -1.33
C LEU A 244 7.25 10.47 -2.16
N SER A 245 6.80 10.99 -3.29
CA SER A 245 5.76 10.38 -4.11
C SER A 245 6.20 10.19 -5.56
N ALA A 246 5.65 9.17 -6.21
CA ALA A 246 5.57 9.14 -7.67
C ALA A 246 4.66 10.26 -8.20
N THR A 247 4.54 10.39 -9.53
CA THR A 247 3.58 11.33 -10.12
C THR A 247 2.14 10.96 -9.78
N LEU A 248 1.38 11.94 -9.30
CA LEU A 248 -0.03 11.83 -8.93
C LEU A 248 -0.91 12.64 -9.88
N ALA A 249 -2.17 12.25 -10.02
CA ALA A 249 -3.13 12.96 -10.87
C ALA A 249 -3.50 14.35 -10.28
N ASN A 250 -3.78 14.41 -8.98
CA ASN A 250 -4.19 15.63 -8.29
C ASN A 250 -3.38 15.82 -7.00
N PRO A 251 -2.06 16.10 -7.08
CA PRO A 251 -1.21 16.21 -5.89
C PRO A 251 -1.58 17.41 -5.01
N GLU A 252 -2.21 18.46 -5.56
CA GLU A 252 -2.66 19.64 -4.84
C GLU A 252 -3.73 19.29 -3.78
N ARG A 253 -4.65 18.40 -4.13
CA ARG A 253 -5.70 17.92 -3.22
C ARG A 253 -5.09 17.14 -2.05
N PHE A 254 -4.14 16.26 -2.34
CA PHE A 254 -3.44 15.50 -1.32
C PHE A 254 -2.60 16.41 -0.41
N ALA A 255 -1.92 17.41 -0.97
CA ALA A 255 -1.18 18.41 -0.19
C ALA A 255 -2.11 19.23 0.72
N ALA A 256 -3.27 19.64 0.21
CA ALA A 256 -4.26 20.35 1.00
C ALA A 256 -4.82 19.50 2.15
N TRP A 257 -5.04 18.21 1.94
CA TRP A 257 -5.43 17.30 3.00
C TRP A 257 -4.37 17.23 4.11
N ILE A 258 -3.08 17.02 3.75
CA ILE A 258 -1.97 17.01 4.72
C ILE A 258 -1.90 18.32 5.52
N GLU A 259 -2.07 19.47 4.87
CA GLU A 259 -2.08 20.78 5.53
C GLU A 259 -3.23 20.90 6.55
N ASN A 260 -4.40 20.37 6.19
CA ASN A 260 -5.61 20.44 7.01
C ASN A 260 -5.63 19.45 8.18
N LEU A 261 -4.75 18.44 8.21
CA LEU A 261 -4.64 17.52 9.35
C LEU A 261 -4.36 18.25 10.66
N HIS A 262 -3.60 19.34 10.58
CA HIS A 262 -3.22 20.16 11.72
C HIS A 262 -3.34 21.65 11.36
N PRO A 263 -4.56 22.20 11.27
CA PRO A 263 -4.78 23.58 10.89
C PRO A 263 -4.02 24.52 11.84
N ASN A 264 -3.44 25.57 11.27
CA ASN A 264 -2.62 26.58 11.92
C ASN A 264 -1.17 26.20 12.29
N ASN A 265 -0.64 25.08 11.86
CA ASN A 265 0.69 24.67 12.26
C ASN A 265 1.75 24.84 11.17
N LYS A 266 1.64 24.15 10.03
CA LYS A 266 2.68 24.14 9.02
C LYS A 266 2.08 24.14 7.61
N GLN A 267 2.65 24.98 6.74
CA GLN A 267 2.30 25.02 5.33
C GLN A 267 2.86 23.79 4.61
N VAL A 268 2.19 23.30 3.57
CA VAL A 268 2.73 22.25 2.70
C VAL A 268 3.32 22.86 1.45
N TYR A 269 4.61 22.60 1.19
CA TYR A 269 5.30 22.92 -0.06
C TYR A 269 5.14 21.75 -1.01
N LEU A 270 4.43 21.95 -2.09
CA LEU A 270 4.23 20.95 -3.14
C LEU A 270 5.26 21.16 -4.24
N ALA A 271 6.36 20.39 -4.18
CA ALA A 271 7.43 20.41 -5.15
C ALA A 271 7.18 19.35 -6.24
N LYS A 272 6.95 19.79 -7.49
CA LYS A 272 6.59 18.93 -8.61
C LYS A 272 7.67 18.87 -9.67
N LYS A 273 7.88 17.66 -10.22
CA LYS A 273 8.63 17.45 -11.48
C LYS A 273 7.80 16.56 -12.38
N THR A 274 7.45 17.06 -13.55
CA THR A 274 6.59 16.34 -14.50
C THR A 274 7.39 15.57 -15.55
N VAL A 275 8.56 16.09 -15.89
CA VAL A 275 9.41 15.52 -16.95
C VAL A 275 10.44 14.58 -16.34
N ARG A 276 10.52 13.38 -16.89
CA ARG A 276 11.51 12.38 -16.52
C ARG A 276 12.91 12.78 -17.03
N ALA A 277 13.96 12.57 -16.21
CA ALA A 277 15.33 12.91 -16.57
C ALA A 277 15.86 12.05 -17.73
N VAL A 278 15.55 10.75 -17.75
CA VAL A 278 15.88 9.83 -18.85
C VAL A 278 14.57 9.39 -19.50
N PRO A 279 14.23 9.87 -20.69
CA PRO A 279 12.98 9.51 -21.37
C PRO A 279 12.90 8.02 -21.70
N LEU A 280 11.70 7.50 -21.85
CA LEU A 280 11.45 6.09 -22.19
C LEU A 280 11.06 5.93 -23.65
N THR A 281 11.55 4.86 -24.25
CA THR A 281 11.13 4.43 -25.60
C THR A 281 10.58 3.00 -25.50
N HIS A 282 9.36 2.79 -26.00
CA HIS A 282 8.67 1.50 -25.95
C HIS A 282 8.76 0.81 -27.30
N TYR A 283 9.09 -0.48 -27.29
CA TYR A 283 9.24 -1.32 -28.46
C TYR A 283 8.39 -2.59 -28.33
N ALA A 284 7.77 -3.04 -29.42
CA ALA A 284 7.29 -4.40 -29.58
C ALA A 284 8.42 -5.30 -30.05
N PHE A 285 8.50 -6.50 -29.54
CA PHE A 285 9.39 -7.55 -30.05
C PHE A 285 8.58 -8.79 -30.39
N ILE A 286 8.66 -9.21 -31.67
CA ILE A 286 7.91 -10.35 -32.21
C ILE A 286 8.90 -11.34 -32.77
N THR A 287 8.66 -12.61 -32.47
CA THR A 287 9.45 -13.74 -33.01
C THR A 287 8.55 -14.67 -33.80
N SER A 288 9.05 -15.24 -34.87
CA SER A 288 8.26 -16.13 -35.73
C SER A 288 8.00 -17.49 -35.08
N PRO A 289 6.76 -18.00 -35.08
CA PRO A 289 6.49 -19.40 -34.74
C PRO A 289 7.19 -20.37 -35.68
N ALA A 290 7.60 -21.52 -35.17
CA ALA A 290 8.23 -22.57 -35.96
C ALA A 290 7.33 -23.01 -37.11
N GLY A 291 7.88 -23.05 -38.33
CA GLY A 291 7.17 -23.51 -39.53
C GLY A 291 6.11 -22.56 -40.08
N ILE A 292 5.99 -21.32 -39.57
CA ILE A 292 4.96 -20.35 -40.00
C ILE A 292 5.01 -20.09 -41.52
N PHE A 293 6.20 -19.96 -42.11
CA PHE A 293 6.40 -19.72 -43.54
C PHE A 293 6.01 -20.91 -44.44
N LYS A 294 5.85 -22.11 -43.85
CA LYS A 294 5.26 -23.27 -44.57
C LYS A 294 3.73 -23.21 -44.58
N LYS A 295 3.13 -22.62 -43.52
CA LYS A 295 1.68 -22.48 -43.38
C LYS A 295 1.12 -21.28 -44.16
N ILE A 296 1.82 -20.17 -44.16
CA ILE A 296 1.46 -18.97 -44.91
C ILE A 296 2.11 -19.04 -46.30
N LYS A 297 1.32 -19.28 -47.33
CA LYS A 297 1.82 -19.43 -48.72
C LYS A 297 2.01 -18.10 -49.45
N ASP A 298 1.34 -17.06 -49.02
CA ASP A 298 1.41 -15.73 -49.63
C ASP A 298 2.79 -15.11 -49.40
N LYS A 299 3.50 -14.82 -50.46
CA LYS A 299 4.88 -14.27 -50.43
C LYS A 299 4.90 -12.83 -49.90
N THR A 300 3.87 -12.04 -50.16
CA THR A 300 3.76 -10.66 -49.69
C THR A 300 3.64 -10.62 -48.16
N ILE A 301 2.75 -11.46 -47.62
CA ILE A 301 2.57 -11.61 -46.19
C ILE A 301 3.87 -12.14 -45.54
N GLN A 302 4.55 -13.12 -46.17
CA GLN A 302 5.82 -13.61 -45.68
C GLN A 302 6.88 -12.50 -45.60
N GLN A 303 6.92 -11.60 -46.58
CA GLN A 303 7.88 -10.50 -46.62
C GLN A 303 7.55 -9.44 -45.57
N GLU A 304 6.28 -9.10 -45.37
CA GLU A 304 5.81 -8.24 -44.29
C GLU A 304 6.24 -8.79 -42.94
N ILE A 305 6.00 -10.09 -42.67
CA ILE A 305 6.39 -10.76 -41.43
C ILE A 305 7.90 -10.68 -41.20
N ARG A 306 8.70 -11.04 -42.21
CA ARG A 306 10.18 -10.99 -42.13
C ARG A 306 10.73 -9.59 -41.82
N GLY A 307 9.99 -8.58 -42.25
CA GLY A 307 10.31 -7.17 -41.98
C GLY A 307 10.18 -6.77 -40.51
N GLN A 308 9.48 -7.56 -39.67
CA GLN A 308 9.12 -7.18 -38.30
C GLN A 308 9.62 -8.13 -37.21
N ILE A 309 9.96 -9.38 -37.57
CA ILE A 309 10.40 -10.38 -36.57
C ILE A 309 11.85 -10.20 -36.14
N ASP A 310 12.13 -10.67 -34.92
CA ASP A 310 13.45 -10.73 -34.26
C ASP A 310 14.18 -9.36 -34.17
N LYS A 311 13.42 -8.27 -34.22
CA LYS A 311 13.91 -6.90 -34.00
C LYS A 311 12.88 -6.03 -33.30
N PRO A 312 13.30 -4.99 -32.58
CA PRO A 312 12.37 -4.08 -31.92
C PRO A 312 11.64 -3.20 -32.93
N VAL A 313 10.31 -3.12 -32.77
CA VAL A 313 9.43 -2.22 -33.54
C VAL A 313 8.99 -1.10 -32.61
N LEU A 314 9.28 0.14 -32.97
CA LEU A 314 8.96 1.32 -32.16
C LEU A 314 7.46 1.46 -31.95
N LEU A 315 7.00 1.49 -30.69
CA LEU A 315 5.61 1.72 -30.30
C LEU A 315 5.38 3.14 -29.77
N GLN A 316 6.30 3.65 -28.96
CA GLN A 316 6.26 5.00 -28.43
C GLN A 316 7.68 5.54 -28.36
N ASP A 317 7.90 6.72 -28.88
CA ASP A 317 9.21 7.36 -28.89
C ASP A 317 9.53 8.09 -27.56
N ALA A 318 10.73 8.63 -27.45
CA ALA A 318 11.22 9.37 -26.30
C ALA A 318 10.42 10.64 -25.96
N THR A 319 9.64 11.17 -26.91
CA THR A 319 8.73 12.31 -26.69
C THR A 319 7.36 11.91 -26.14
N GLY A 320 7.10 10.60 -26.03
CA GLY A 320 5.82 10.05 -25.61
C GLY A 320 4.80 9.89 -26.75
N THR A 321 5.22 10.08 -28.00
CA THR A 321 4.32 9.95 -29.16
C THR A 321 4.12 8.48 -29.54
N PHE A 322 2.87 8.01 -29.48
CA PHE A 322 2.52 6.63 -29.85
C PHE A 322 2.47 6.44 -31.38
N GLN A 323 3.04 5.34 -31.87
CA GLN A 323 3.19 5.03 -33.27
C GLN A 323 2.07 4.08 -33.74
N ASP A 324 0.88 4.62 -33.99
CA ASP A 324 -0.34 3.85 -34.37
C ASP A 324 -0.14 2.92 -35.57
N ALA A 325 0.59 3.39 -36.58
CA ALA A 325 0.91 2.60 -37.78
C ALA A 325 1.74 1.36 -37.45
N ASN A 326 2.79 1.53 -36.64
CA ASN A 326 3.68 0.45 -36.19
C ASN A 326 2.92 -0.58 -35.35
N TYR A 327 2.09 -0.13 -34.43
CA TYR A 327 1.29 -1.04 -33.61
C TYR A 327 0.25 -1.81 -34.46
N SER A 328 -0.36 -1.16 -35.45
CA SER A 328 -1.28 -1.82 -36.37
C SER A 328 -0.58 -2.91 -37.19
N MET A 329 0.66 -2.69 -37.64
CA MET A 329 1.48 -3.70 -38.28
C MET A 329 1.80 -4.88 -37.38
N VAL A 330 2.18 -4.61 -36.10
CA VAL A 330 2.41 -5.63 -35.09
C VAL A 330 1.17 -6.49 -34.89
N ARG A 331 0.01 -5.87 -34.71
CA ARG A 331 -1.29 -6.57 -34.58
C ARG A 331 -1.63 -7.44 -35.78
N LYS A 332 -1.42 -6.91 -37.00
CA LYS A 332 -1.65 -7.63 -38.24
C LYS A 332 -0.79 -8.90 -38.33
N THR A 333 0.50 -8.78 -37.94
CA THR A 333 1.43 -9.91 -37.96
C THR A 333 1.02 -10.98 -36.95
N LEU A 334 0.67 -10.61 -35.72
CA LEU A 334 0.16 -11.53 -34.69
C LEU A 334 -1.15 -12.19 -35.15
N GLY A 335 -2.05 -11.42 -35.77
CA GLY A 335 -3.30 -11.93 -36.36
C GLY A 335 -3.08 -12.97 -37.50
N HIS A 336 -1.98 -12.87 -38.25
CA HIS A 336 -1.59 -13.92 -39.19
C HIS A 336 -1.13 -15.20 -38.49
N PHE A 337 -0.43 -15.09 -37.35
CA PHE A 337 -0.03 -16.24 -36.52
C PHE A 337 -1.26 -16.94 -35.94
N ASP A 338 -2.20 -16.18 -35.41
CA ASP A 338 -3.46 -16.70 -34.82
C ASP A 338 -4.30 -17.45 -35.90
N LYS A 339 -4.48 -16.85 -37.09
CA LYS A 339 -5.18 -17.48 -38.21
C LYS A 339 -4.50 -18.78 -38.67
N ALA A 340 -3.17 -18.81 -38.62
CA ALA A 340 -2.38 -20.01 -38.93
C ALA A 340 -2.34 -21.04 -37.77
N ARG A 341 -3.00 -20.74 -36.63
CA ARG A 341 -2.95 -21.55 -35.42
C ARG A 341 -1.50 -21.93 -35.04
N SER A 342 -0.64 -20.95 -34.98
CA SER A 342 0.78 -21.14 -34.73
C SER A 342 1.29 -20.11 -33.74
N ASN A 343 1.66 -20.57 -32.52
CA ASN A 343 2.17 -19.74 -31.50
C ASN A 343 3.69 -19.95 -31.31
N ALA A 344 4.43 -18.88 -31.05
CA ALA A 344 5.84 -18.98 -30.73
C ALA A 344 6.01 -19.57 -29.31
N LYS A 345 6.96 -20.50 -29.15
CA LYS A 345 7.29 -21.04 -27.83
C LYS A 345 7.95 -19.96 -27.00
N ARG A 346 7.55 -19.83 -25.71
CA ARG A 346 8.09 -18.84 -24.79
C ARG A 346 9.63 -18.89 -24.71
N SER A 347 10.20 -20.07 -24.60
CA SER A 347 11.66 -20.26 -24.60
C SER A 347 12.33 -19.70 -25.84
N HIS A 348 11.72 -19.85 -27.01
CA HIS A 348 12.25 -19.30 -28.28
C HIS A 348 12.22 -17.76 -28.26
N VAL A 349 11.11 -17.15 -27.83
CA VAL A 349 10.97 -15.69 -27.75
C VAL A 349 11.99 -15.11 -26.78
N LEU A 350 12.14 -15.70 -25.59
CA LEU A 350 13.10 -15.25 -24.58
C LEU A 350 14.55 -15.34 -25.07
N ASN A 351 14.94 -16.42 -25.74
CA ASN A 351 16.30 -16.55 -26.24
C ASN A 351 16.58 -15.61 -27.42
N GLN A 352 15.59 -15.31 -28.28
CA GLN A 352 15.77 -14.35 -29.39
C GLN A 352 15.91 -12.93 -28.88
N VAL A 353 15.11 -12.51 -27.88
CA VAL A 353 15.25 -11.16 -27.29
C VAL A 353 16.61 -11.05 -26.54
N CYS A 354 17.03 -12.08 -25.79
CA CYS A 354 18.32 -12.08 -25.10
C CYS A 354 19.48 -11.93 -26.11
N LYS A 355 19.44 -12.67 -27.22
CA LYS A 355 20.43 -12.55 -28.29
C LYS A 355 20.48 -11.13 -28.86
N HIS A 356 19.32 -10.56 -29.21
CA HIS A 356 19.24 -9.17 -29.68
C HIS A 356 19.85 -8.20 -28.69
N MET A 357 19.56 -8.40 -27.40
CA MET A 357 20.07 -7.50 -26.33
C MET A 357 21.59 -7.63 -26.11
N VAL A 358 22.17 -8.83 -26.28
CA VAL A 358 23.63 -9.03 -26.27
C VAL A 358 24.26 -8.27 -27.45
N ASP A 359 23.74 -8.49 -28.66
CA ASP A 359 24.27 -7.87 -29.89
C ASP A 359 24.25 -6.33 -29.85
N HIS A 360 23.26 -5.74 -29.13
CA HIS A 360 23.07 -4.30 -29.03
C HIS A 360 23.46 -3.68 -27.67
N GLN A 361 24.11 -4.44 -26.79
CA GLN A 361 24.56 -4.01 -25.47
C GLN A 361 23.46 -3.35 -24.62
N MET A 362 22.28 -3.99 -24.54
CA MET A 362 21.09 -3.45 -23.86
C MET A 362 20.96 -3.88 -22.38
N PHE A 363 21.97 -4.53 -21.83
CA PHE A 363 22.03 -4.93 -20.41
C PHE A 363 22.66 -3.82 -19.52
N PRO A 364 22.40 -3.83 -18.19
CA PRO A 364 21.54 -4.77 -17.43
C PRO A 364 20.04 -4.54 -17.68
N ALA A 365 19.25 -5.60 -17.48
CA ALA A 365 17.82 -5.57 -17.75
C ALA A 365 16.97 -6.22 -16.64
N LEU A 366 15.75 -5.69 -16.44
CA LEU A 366 14.68 -6.32 -15.65
C LEU A 366 13.66 -6.96 -16.59
N CYS A 367 13.24 -8.17 -16.31
CA CYS A 367 12.19 -8.89 -17.04
C CYS A 367 10.99 -9.14 -16.14
N TYR A 368 9.90 -8.41 -16.36
CA TYR A 368 8.67 -8.53 -15.57
C TYR A 368 7.84 -9.74 -15.98
N VAL A 369 7.54 -10.59 -14.98
CA VAL A 369 6.66 -11.78 -15.13
C VAL A 369 5.71 -11.80 -13.93
N PHE A 370 4.42 -11.60 -14.17
CA PHE A 370 3.40 -11.42 -13.12
C PHE A 370 2.87 -12.73 -12.52
N SER A 371 3.67 -13.79 -12.52
CA SER A 371 3.41 -15.07 -11.86
C SER A 371 4.74 -15.68 -11.41
N ARG A 372 4.89 -15.97 -10.12
CA ARG A 372 6.12 -16.49 -9.52
C ARG A 372 6.58 -17.78 -10.19
N LYS A 373 5.67 -18.75 -10.36
CA LYS A 373 5.95 -20.02 -11.03
C LYS A 373 6.40 -19.86 -12.49
N LYS A 374 5.71 -18.98 -13.25
CA LYS A 374 6.11 -18.67 -14.63
C LYS A 374 7.45 -17.94 -14.68
N LEU A 375 7.76 -17.11 -13.68
CA LEU A 375 9.00 -16.36 -13.55
C LEU A 375 10.20 -17.31 -13.47
N GLU A 376 10.15 -18.28 -12.56
CA GLU A 376 11.21 -19.30 -12.45
C GLU A 376 11.39 -20.09 -13.75
N GLN A 377 10.27 -20.53 -14.34
CA GLN A 377 10.31 -21.21 -15.63
C GLN A 377 10.94 -20.34 -16.74
N CYS A 378 10.60 -19.04 -16.81
CA CYS A 378 11.21 -18.14 -17.78
C CYS A 378 12.72 -18.01 -17.59
N ALA A 379 13.18 -17.89 -16.34
CA ALA A 379 14.61 -17.79 -16.05
C ALA A 379 15.38 -19.06 -16.50
N HIS A 380 14.83 -20.24 -16.24
CA HIS A 380 15.44 -21.51 -16.67
C HIS A 380 15.38 -21.75 -18.18
N GLU A 381 14.39 -21.18 -18.87
CA GLU A 381 14.24 -21.29 -20.34
C GLU A 381 15.29 -20.48 -21.12
N VAL A 382 15.97 -19.52 -20.50
CA VAL A 382 17.05 -18.78 -21.12
C VAL A 382 18.31 -19.65 -21.14
N GLY A 383 18.68 -20.09 -22.34
CA GLY A 383 19.88 -20.90 -22.55
C GLY A 383 21.15 -20.10 -22.81
N THR A 384 21.01 -18.80 -23.13
CA THR A 384 22.11 -17.90 -23.46
C THR A 384 22.92 -17.55 -22.19
N ASN A 385 24.25 -17.73 -22.23
CA ASN A 385 25.14 -17.19 -21.22
C ASN A 385 25.33 -15.67 -21.46
N LEU A 386 25.00 -14.86 -20.44
CA LEU A 386 25.04 -13.40 -20.51
C LEU A 386 26.33 -12.80 -19.91
N LEU A 387 27.14 -13.61 -19.22
CA LEU A 387 28.45 -13.23 -18.73
C LEU A 387 29.53 -13.49 -19.79
N GLU A 388 30.63 -12.75 -19.72
CA GLU A 388 31.76 -12.95 -20.63
C GLU A 388 32.32 -14.38 -20.52
N PHE A 389 32.84 -14.90 -21.65
CA PHE A 389 33.41 -16.26 -21.74
C PHE A 389 34.79 -16.30 -21.04
N ASP A 390 34.81 -16.09 -19.73
CA ASP A 390 35.99 -16.40 -18.91
C ASP A 390 35.66 -17.61 -18.04
N SER A 391 36.51 -18.66 -18.11
CA SER A 391 36.37 -19.87 -17.31
C SER A 391 36.39 -19.61 -15.79
N LYS A 392 36.87 -18.48 -15.36
CA LYS A 392 36.98 -18.08 -13.95
C LYS A 392 35.69 -17.45 -13.40
N ILE A 393 34.80 -16.92 -14.26
CA ILE A 393 33.58 -16.21 -13.81
C ILE A 393 32.65 -17.11 -12.98
N PRO A 394 32.31 -18.34 -13.36
CA PRO A 394 31.50 -19.22 -12.53
C PRO A 394 32.06 -19.43 -11.12
N TYR A 395 33.38 -19.65 -11.01
CA TYR A 395 34.03 -19.76 -9.70
C TYR A 395 34.01 -18.50 -8.88
N THR A 396 34.10 -17.34 -9.56
CA THR A 396 33.99 -16.04 -8.90
C THR A 396 32.58 -15.83 -8.35
N VAL A 397 31.56 -16.17 -9.14
CA VAL A 397 30.16 -16.08 -8.71
C VAL A 397 29.91 -17.01 -7.51
N ASP A 398 30.37 -18.26 -7.55
CA ASP A 398 30.21 -19.20 -6.44
C ASP A 398 30.85 -18.67 -5.16
N ARG A 399 32.07 -18.16 -5.26
CA ARG A 399 32.80 -17.61 -4.12
C ARG A 399 32.10 -16.35 -3.56
N GLU A 400 31.62 -15.47 -4.42
CA GLU A 400 30.90 -14.26 -3.99
C GLU A 400 29.57 -14.61 -3.31
N CYS A 401 28.82 -15.61 -3.84
CA CYS A 401 27.59 -16.10 -3.21
C CYS A 401 27.86 -16.67 -1.82
N GLU A 402 28.86 -17.56 -1.70
CA GLU A 402 29.23 -18.15 -0.42
C GLU A 402 29.75 -17.11 0.57
N GLN A 403 30.57 -16.17 0.12
CA GLN A 403 31.08 -15.09 0.96
C GLN A 403 29.96 -14.21 1.50
N LEU A 404 29.00 -13.81 0.66
CA LEU A 404 27.86 -13.03 1.10
C LEU A 404 27.01 -13.75 2.14
N LEU A 405 26.78 -15.05 1.97
CA LEU A 405 26.06 -15.83 2.98
C LEU A 405 26.85 -15.92 4.29
N ARG A 406 28.16 -16.16 4.22
CA ARG A 406 29.05 -16.24 5.39
C ARG A 406 29.13 -14.91 6.16
N GLU A 407 29.10 -13.78 5.46
CA GLU A 407 29.10 -12.45 6.08
C GLU A 407 27.79 -12.13 6.79
N ARG A 408 26.67 -12.74 6.35
CA ARG A 408 25.33 -12.44 6.84
C ARG A 408 24.79 -13.45 7.85
N LEU A 409 25.20 -14.70 7.76
CA LEU A 409 24.61 -15.81 8.49
C LEU A 409 25.65 -16.61 9.26
N PRO A 410 25.47 -16.78 10.58
CA PRO A 410 26.34 -17.64 11.40
C PRO A 410 26.36 -19.09 10.89
N ASN A 411 25.22 -19.62 10.44
CA ASN A 411 25.05 -21.01 9.98
C ASN A 411 24.88 -21.07 8.45
N PHE A 412 25.68 -20.32 7.69
CA PHE A 412 25.55 -20.23 6.22
C PHE A 412 25.63 -21.60 5.52
N GLU A 413 26.29 -22.58 6.10
CA GLU A 413 26.45 -23.94 5.54
C GLU A 413 25.12 -24.67 5.35
N GLU A 414 24.12 -24.36 6.17
CA GLU A 414 22.76 -24.91 6.05
C GLU A 414 22.08 -24.50 4.74
N TYR A 415 22.41 -23.34 4.21
CA TYR A 415 21.84 -22.78 2.98
C TYR A 415 22.47 -23.32 1.71
N LEU A 416 23.77 -23.71 1.74
CA LEU A 416 24.53 -24.15 0.56
C LEU A 416 23.92 -25.38 -0.14
N HIS A 417 23.18 -26.19 0.61
CA HIS A 417 22.57 -27.43 0.12
C HIS A 417 21.07 -27.31 -0.16
N LEU A 418 20.46 -26.14 0.05
CA LEU A 418 19.06 -25.93 -0.27
C LEU A 418 18.84 -25.92 -1.78
N PRO A 419 17.82 -26.62 -2.30
CA PRO A 419 17.51 -26.61 -3.74
C PRO A 419 17.35 -25.21 -4.30
N GLU A 420 16.68 -24.30 -3.56
CA GLU A 420 16.49 -22.91 -3.94
C GLU A 420 17.82 -22.17 -4.16
N TYR A 421 18.79 -22.34 -3.25
CA TYR A 421 20.13 -21.77 -3.39
C TYR A 421 20.87 -22.35 -4.59
N VAL A 422 20.91 -23.69 -4.71
CA VAL A 422 21.59 -24.38 -5.81
C VAL A 422 21.06 -23.95 -7.16
N ASN A 423 19.73 -23.88 -7.31
CA ASN A 423 19.06 -23.41 -8.53
C ASN A 423 19.38 -21.96 -8.84
N LEU A 424 19.37 -21.09 -7.82
CA LEU A 424 19.68 -19.67 -7.97
C LEU A 424 21.14 -19.47 -8.41
N VAL A 425 22.10 -20.16 -7.79
CA VAL A 425 23.53 -20.07 -8.16
C VAL A 425 23.75 -20.60 -9.58
N ALA A 426 23.05 -21.65 -10.01
CA ALA A 426 23.11 -22.15 -11.37
C ALA A 426 22.65 -21.10 -12.41
N LEU A 427 21.67 -20.27 -12.10
CA LEU A 427 21.25 -19.13 -12.91
C LEU A 427 22.28 -17.98 -12.87
N LEU A 428 22.77 -17.65 -11.68
CA LEU A 428 23.76 -16.58 -11.48
C LEU A 428 25.06 -16.82 -12.26
N ARG A 429 25.49 -18.06 -12.40
CA ARG A 429 26.64 -18.46 -13.26
C ARG A 429 26.46 -18.07 -14.72
N LYS A 430 25.19 -17.93 -15.19
CA LYS A 430 24.85 -17.45 -16.53
C LYS A 430 24.61 -15.93 -16.58
N GLY A 431 24.72 -15.21 -15.46
CA GLY A 431 24.36 -13.79 -15.35
C GLY A 431 22.85 -13.54 -15.26
N ILE A 432 22.08 -14.56 -14.91
CA ILE A 432 20.62 -14.51 -14.76
C ILE A 432 20.29 -14.65 -13.27
N ALA A 433 19.29 -13.92 -12.82
CA ALA A 433 18.75 -14.09 -11.47
C ALA A 433 17.23 -14.02 -11.47
N ILE A 434 16.65 -14.44 -10.35
CA ILE A 434 15.21 -14.34 -10.07
C ILE A 434 15.00 -13.52 -8.80
N HIS A 435 13.89 -12.78 -8.75
CA HIS A 435 13.52 -11.99 -7.57
C HIS A 435 11.99 -11.91 -7.45
N HIS A 436 11.44 -12.53 -6.42
CA HIS A 436 10.01 -12.49 -6.10
C HIS A 436 9.77 -12.73 -4.60
N ALA A 437 8.56 -12.46 -4.14
CA ALA A 437 8.21 -12.56 -2.71
C ALA A 437 8.32 -13.97 -2.11
N GLY A 438 8.32 -15.02 -2.95
CA GLY A 438 8.47 -16.42 -2.54
C GLY A 438 9.92 -16.86 -2.26
N LEU A 439 10.95 -16.10 -2.67
CA LEU A 439 12.33 -16.39 -2.32
C LEU A 439 12.62 -16.07 -0.85
N MET A 440 13.52 -16.83 -0.25
CA MET A 440 14.00 -16.50 1.11
C MET A 440 14.63 -15.10 1.16
N PRO A 441 14.39 -14.34 2.24
CA PRO A 441 14.86 -12.96 2.38
C PRO A 441 16.36 -12.80 2.13
N VAL A 442 17.20 -13.66 2.70
CA VAL A 442 18.66 -13.62 2.53
C VAL A 442 19.10 -13.85 1.08
N LEU A 443 18.40 -14.73 0.35
CA LEU A 443 18.72 -15.01 -1.06
C LEU A 443 18.29 -13.83 -1.95
N LYS A 444 17.22 -13.11 -1.61
CA LYS A 444 16.84 -11.86 -2.29
C LYS A 444 17.92 -10.80 -2.09
N GLU A 445 18.38 -10.58 -0.87
CA GLU A 445 19.46 -9.66 -0.57
C GLU A 445 20.75 -10.01 -1.32
N MET A 446 21.10 -11.28 -1.37
CA MET A 446 22.24 -11.78 -2.15
C MET A 446 22.11 -11.41 -3.64
N VAL A 447 20.93 -11.61 -4.23
CA VAL A 447 20.68 -11.23 -5.65
C VAL A 447 20.83 -9.73 -5.85
N GLU A 448 20.30 -8.91 -4.96
CA GLU A 448 20.38 -7.44 -5.01
C GLU A 448 21.84 -6.96 -4.94
N LEU A 449 22.64 -7.54 -4.03
CA LEU A 449 24.07 -7.22 -3.89
C LEU A 449 24.89 -7.67 -5.12
N LEU A 450 24.62 -8.86 -5.65
CA LEU A 450 25.28 -9.34 -6.87
C LEU A 450 24.88 -8.55 -8.11
N PHE A 451 23.64 -8.06 -8.17
CA PHE A 451 23.20 -7.14 -9.22
C PHE A 451 23.99 -5.83 -9.14
N ALA A 452 24.09 -5.25 -7.94
CA ALA A 452 24.85 -4.01 -7.73
C ALA A 452 26.35 -4.16 -8.08
N ARG A 453 26.93 -5.36 -7.87
CA ARG A 453 28.30 -5.71 -8.26
C ARG A 453 28.47 -6.05 -9.75
N GLY A 454 27.35 -6.10 -10.53
CA GLY A 454 27.36 -6.30 -11.97
C GLY A 454 27.44 -7.77 -12.44
N PHE A 455 27.29 -8.73 -11.53
CA PHE A 455 27.22 -10.17 -11.85
C PHE A 455 25.89 -10.59 -12.46
N VAL A 456 24.81 -9.84 -12.22
CA VAL A 456 23.51 -10.09 -12.81
C VAL A 456 23.28 -9.15 -13.99
N LYS A 457 23.09 -9.71 -15.18
CA LYS A 457 22.76 -8.99 -16.42
C LYS A 457 21.26 -8.98 -16.68
N LEU A 458 20.55 -10.06 -16.39
CA LEU A 458 19.11 -10.20 -16.57
C LEU A 458 18.46 -10.67 -15.27
N LEU A 459 17.59 -9.83 -14.72
CA LEU A 459 16.83 -10.17 -13.51
C LEU A 459 15.36 -10.38 -13.86
N PHE A 460 14.86 -11.61 -13.68
CA PHE A 460 13.44 -11.90 -13.74
C PHE A 460 12.76 -11.52 -12.44
N CYS A 461 11.70 -10.72 -12.50
CA CYS A 461 11.07 -10.18 -11.30
C CYS A 461 9.55 -10.04 -11.44
N THR A 462 8.86 -10.00 -10.29
CA THR A 462 7.46 -9.61 -10.19
C THR A 462 7.35 -8.08 -10.03
N GLU A 463 6.12 -7.55 -9.96
CA GLU A 463 5.86 -6.11 -9.76
C GLU A 463 6.48 -5.53 -8.49
N THR A 464 6.79 -6.35 -7.49
CA THR A 464 7.42 -5.90 -6.23
C THR A 464 8.75 -5.17 -6.46
N MET A 465 9.46 -5.49 -7.55
CA MET A 465 10.69 -4.78 -7.93
C MET A 465 10.44 -3.40 -8.55
N SER A 466 9.21 -3.08 -8.91
CA SER A 466 8.86 -1.72 -9.38
C SER A 466 8.78 -0.71 -8.23
N VAL A 467 8.59 -1.17 -6.99
CA VAL A 467 8.45 -0.34 -5.80
C VAL A 467 9.75 -0.33 -5.01
N GLY A 468 10.31 0.85 -4.80
CA GLY A 468 11.31 1.15 -3.77
C GLY A 468 12.76 0.76 -4.06
N ILE A 469 13.08 -0.40 -4.59
CA ILE A 469 14.47 -0.86 -4.76
C ILE A 469 15.16 -0.10 -5.89
N ASN A 470 16.33 0.46 -5.60
CA ASN A 470 17.09 1.26 -6.56
C ASN A 470 18.06 0.39 -7.38
N LEU A 471 17.52 -0.41 -8.29
CA LEU A 471 18.32 -1.15 -9.28
C LEU A 471 18.21 -0.45 -10.65
N PRO A 472 19.14 0.44 -10.97
CA PRO A 472 19.11 1.15 -12.24
C PRO A 472 19.50 0.23 -13.39
N VAL A 473 18.59 0.05 -14.34
CA VAL A 473 18.80 -0.80 -15.51
C VAL A 473 18.73 0.00 -16.80
N LYS A 474 19.34 -0.51 -17.86
CA LYS A 474 19.26 0.10 -19.19
C LYS A 474 17.92 -0.23 -19.86
N THR A 475 17.42 -1.45 -19.63
CA THR A 475 16.24 -1.98 -20.33
C THR A 475 15.27 -2.67 -19.36
N THR A 476 13.97 -2.49 -19.59
CA THR A 476 12.91 -3.30 -18.98
C THR A 476 12.19 -4.12 -20.03
N ILE A 477 11.81 -5.35 -19.70
CA ILE A 477 11.15 -6.30 -20.59
C ILE A 477 9.83 -6.73 -19.95
N PHE A 478 8.73 -6.76 -20.72
CA PHE A 478 7.43 -7.22 -20.28
C PHE A 478 7.04 -8.51 -21.01
N THR A 479 6.92 -9.60 -20.28
CA THR A 479 6.44 -10.88 -20.82
C THR A 479 4.92 -10.95 -20.89
N ASP A 480 4.23 -10.15 -20.09
CA ASP A 480 2.78 -9.99 -20.07
C ASP A 480 2.45 -8.52 -19.72
N VAL A 481 1.26 -8.07 -20.09
CA VAL A 481 0.68 -6.77 -19.72
C VAL A 481 -0.61 -6.95 -18.91
N PHE A 482 -0.86 -8.15 -18.43
CA PHE A 482 -1.96 -8.53 -17.54
C PHE A 482 -1.40 -9.11 -16.25
N LYS A 483 -2.08 -8.82 -15.14
CA LYS A 483 -1.80 -9.43 -13.84
C LYS A 483 -3.06 -9.97 -13.19
N PHE A 484 -2.91 -10.84 -12.20
CA PHE A 484 -4.00 -11.27 -11.35
C PHE A 484 -4.19 -10.28 -10.20
N SER A 485 -5.44 -9.97 -9.89
CA SER A 485 -5.91 -9.24 -8.73
C SER A 485 -7.00 -10.06 -8.05
N ASP A 486 -7.53 -9.60 -6.92
CA ASP A 486 -8.62 -10.28 -6.21
C ASP A 486 -9.89 -10.41 -7.08
N ALA A 487 -10.12 -9.44 -7.97
CA ALA A 487 -11.20 -9.48 -8.98
C ALA A 487 -10.88 -10.34 -10.22
N GLY A 488 -9.73 -11.05 -10.26
CA GLY A 488 -9.32 -11.89 -11.39
C GLY A 488 -8.22 -11.25 -12.26
N ARG A 489 -8.07 -11.79 -13.50
CA ARG A 489 -7.04 -11.32 -14.43
C ARG A 489 -7.44 -9.98 -15.06
N ARG A 490 -6.63 -8.93 -14.85
CA ARG A 490 -6.82 -7.60 -15.42
C ARG A 490 -5.58 -7.07 -16.13
N GLN A 491 -5.80 -6.09 -17.00
CA GLN A 491 -4.73 -5.31 -17.61
C GLN A 491 -4.03 -4.44 -16.58
N LEU A 492 -2.73 -4.19 -16.77
CA LEU A 492 -1.97 -3.22 -15.99
C LEU A 492 -2.59 -1.82 -16.15
N HIS A 493 -2.72 -1.12 -15.05
CA HIS A 493 -3.04 0.30 -15.06
C HIS A 493 -1.85 1.11 -15.61
N SER A 494 -2.13 2.29 -16.16
CA SER A 494 -1.09 3.15 -16.70
C SER A 494 0.01 3.50 -15.70
N PHE A 495 -0.35 3.77 -14.45
CA PHE A 495 0.63 4.07 -13.42
C PHE A 495 1.51 2.86 -13.07
N GLU A 496 0.97 1.63 -13.05
CA GLU A 496 1.73 0.39 -12.83
C GLU A 496 2.75 0.17 -13.95
N MET A 497 2.29 0.33 -15.21
CA MET A 497 3.16 0.27 -16.39
C MET A 497 4.26 1.33 -16.32
N THR A 498 3.92 2.57 -16.01
CA THR A 498 4.87 3.68 -15.93
C THR A 498 5.89 3.47 -14.80
N GLN A 499 5.47 2.94 -13.66
CA GLN A 499 6.35 2.67 -12.53
C GLN A 499 7.34 1.55 -12.84
N ALA A 500 6.88 0.44 -13.44
CA ALA A 500 7.72 -0.69 -13.84
C ALA A 500 8.65 -0.33 -15.02
N ALA A 501 8.14 0.29 -16.06
CA ALA A 501 8.92 0.79 -17.18
C ALA A 501 9.94 1.85 -16.73
N GLY A 502 9.56 2.64 -15.71
CA GLY A 502 10.36 3.70 -15.10
C GLY A 502 11.65 3.23 -14.44
N ARG A 503 11.90 1.95 -14.31
CA ARG A 503 13.20 1.42 -13.90
C ARG A 503 14.25 1.47 -15.02
N ALA A 504 13.83 1.58 -16.29
CA ALA A 504 14.75 1.69 -17.41
C ALA A 504 15.35 3.10 -17.52
N GLY A 505 16.63 3.15 -17.91
CA GLY A 505 17.38 4.40 -18.10
C GLY A 505 18.08 4.88 -16.82
N ARG A 506 19.40 4.74 -16.79
CA ARG A 506 20.25 5.13 -15.66
C ARG A 506 20.61 6.61 -15.76
N LEU A 507 20.30 7.35 -14.71
CA LEU A 507 20.58 8.78 -14.64
C LEU A 507 22.10 9.06 -14.79
N GLY A 508 22.46 9.98 -15.66
CA GLY A 508 23.86 10.36 -15.92
C GLY A 508 24.65 9.36 -16.77
N ILE A 509 24.06 8.21 -17.18
CA ILE A 509 24.71 7.17 -17.97
C ILE A 509 23.97 6.97 -19.30
N ASP A 510 22.66 6.75 -19.26
CA ASP A 510 21.85 6.46 -20.43
C ASP A 510 21.09 7.71 -20.89
N THR A 511 21.00 7.92 -22.20
CA THR A 511 20.22 9.01 -22.78
C THR A 511 18.75 8.65 -22.96
N VAL A 512 18.43 7.34 -23.05
CA VAL A 512 17.09 6.78 -23.22
C VAL A 512 16.98 5.46 -22.47
N GLY A 513 15.86 5.24 -21.81
CA GLY A 513 15.51 3.96 -21.20
C GLY A 513 14.69 3.12 -22.19
N ASN A 514 15.10 1.87 -22.40
CA ASN A 514 14.43 0.97 -23.35
C ASN A 514 13.37 0.13 -22.65
N VAL A 515 12.19 0.04 -23.25
CA VAL A 515 11.08 -0.81 -22.76
C VAL A 515 10.66 -1.76 -23.87
N ILE A 516 10.83 -3.05 -23.67
CA ILE A 516 10.54 -4.08 -24.68
C ILE A 516 9.31 -4.89 -24.25
N HIS A 517 8.31 -4.96 -25.11
CA HIS A 517 7.11 -5.77 -24.92
C HIS A 517 7.20 -7.02 -25.77
N LEU A 518 7.11 -8.22 -25.14
CA LEU A 518 7.15 -9.50 -25.86
C LEU A 518 5.74 -9.88 -26.35
N ASN A 519 5.30 -9.25 -27.42
CA ASN A 519 3.91 -9.29 -27.89
C ASN A 519 3.42 -10.69 -28.33
N ASN A 520 4.31 -11.67 -28.52
CA ASN A 520 3.93 -13.07 -28.73
C ASN A 520 3.37 -13.76 -27.47
N LEU A 521 3.63 -13.24 -26.27
CA LEU A 521 3.42 -13.96 -25.02
C LEU A 521 2.11 -13.58 -24.30
N PHE A 522 1.45 -12.52 -24.75
CA PHE A 522 0.16 -12.07 -24.21
C PHE A 522 -0.87 -11.84 -25.32
N PRO A 523 -2.18 -11.80 -24.96
CA PRO A 523 -3.25 -11.62 -25.94
C PRO A 523 -3.12 -10.33 -26.75
N ASN A 524 -3.47 -10.40 -28.03
CA ASN A 524 -3.47 -9.25 -28.91
C ASN A 524 -4.54 -8.23 -28.47
N MET A 525 -4.15 -7.02 -28.15
CA MET A 525 -5.00 -5.95 -27.63
C MET A 525 -5.43 -4.96 -28.73
N ASP A 526 -6.53 -4.23 -28.50
CA ASP A 526 -6.88 -3.10 -29.33
C ASP A 526 -5.93 -1.90 -29.11
N ALA A 527 -5.82 -1.03 -30.12
CA ALA A 527 -4.86 0.07 -30.08
C ALA A 527 -5.22 1.13 -29.02
N ALA A 528 -6.52 1.35 -28.76
CA ALA A 528 -6.96 2.35 -27.80
C ALA A 528 -6.61 1.92 -26.36
N SER A 529 -6.88 0.68 -25.99
CA SER A 529 -6.53 0.10 -24.70
C SER A 529 -5.00 0.07 -24.49
N TYR A 530 -4.24 -0.32 -25.51
CA TYR A 530 -2.78 -0.34 -25.43
C TYR A 530 -2.18 1.06 -25.27
N LYS A 531 -2.67 2.02 -26.06
CA LYS A 531 -2.27 3.43 -25.94
C LYS A 531 -2.61 4.02 -24.59
N LYS A 532 -3.82 3.75 -24.07
CA LYS A 532 -4.24 4.17 -22.73
C LYS A 532 -3.33 3.61 -21.63
N MET A 533 -2.88 2.37 -21.76
CA MET A 533 -1.94 1.75 -20.81
C MET A 533 -0.58 2.47 -20.81
N LEU A 534 -0.05 2.87 -22.00
CA LEU A 534 1.24 3.55 -22.11
C LEU A 534 1.18 5.04 -21.76
N GLN A 535 0.08 5.72 -22.10
CA GLN A 535 -0.07 7.19 -22.04
C GLN A 535 -1.18 7.65 -21.08
N GLY A 536 -1.74 6.75 -20.27
CA GLY A 536 -2.86 7.06 -19.40
C GLY A 536 -2.48 7.99 -18.25
N THR A 537 -3.50 8.39 -17.51
CA THR A 537 -3.36 9.32 -16.38
C THR A 537 -2.54 8.72 -15.23
N PRO A 538 -1.80 9.54 -14.47
CA PRO A 538 -1.20 9.14 -13.22
C PRO A 538 -2.24 8.60 -12.21
N GLN A 539 -1.76 7.93 -11.17
CA GLN A 539 -2.62 7.40 -10.11
C GLN A 539 -3.45 8.51 -9.46
N LYS A 540 -4.76 8.31 -9.42
CA LYS A 540 -5.67 9.11 -8.58
C LYS A 540 -5.63 8.50 -7.18
N LEU A 541 -5.36 9.31 -6.17
CA LEU A 541 -5.47 8.88 -4.79
C LEU A 541 -6.92 8.96 -4.35
N GLU A 542 -7.40 7.87 -3.79
CA GLU A 542 -8.70 7.76 -3.15
C GLU A 542 -8.48 7.25 -1.73
N SER A 543 -9.23 7.78 -0.78
CA SER A 543 -9.16 7.32 0.61
C SER A 543 -9.44 5.84 0.71
N LYS A 544 -8.65 5.16 1.52
CA LYS A 544 -8.86 3.76 1.94
C LYS A 544 -9.17 3.68 3.44
N PHE A 545 -9.53 4.82 4.02
CA PHE A 545 -9.87 4.91 5.44
C PHE A 545 -11.02 3.98 5.80
N ARG A 546 -10.78 3.16 6.82
CA ARG A 546 -11.77 2.29 7.45
C ARG A 546 -11.59 2.37 8.95
N LEU A 547 -12.70 2.27 9.65
CA LEU A 547 -12.69 2.22 11.11
C LEU A 547 -12.36 0.80 11.57
N SER A 548 -11.17 0.59 12.13
CA SER A 548 -10.84 -0.71 12.72
C SER A 548 -11.54 -0.92 14.05
N TYR A 549 -12.00 -2.14 14.31
CA TYR A 549 -12.68 -2.48 15.57
C TYR A 549 -11.77 -2.27 16.78
N SER A 550 -10.50 -2.65 16.68
CA SER A 550 -9.53 -2.45 17.77
C SER A 550 -9.38 -0.99 18.15
N MET A 551 -9.34 -0.07 17.18
CA MET A 551 -9.24 1.37 17.42
C MET A 551 -10.51 1.92 18.06
N VAL A 552 -11.70 1.52 17.58
CA VAL A 552 -12.99 1.96 18.17
C VAL A 552 -13.12 1.46 19.60
N LEU A 553 -12.80 0.18 19.84
CA LEU A 553 -12.83 -0.39 21.19
C LEU A 553 -11.83 0.30 22.12
N GLN A 554 -10.64 0.62 21.63
CA GLN A 554 -9.64 1.36 22.40
C GLN A 554 -10.16 2.73 22.87
N GLN A 555 -10.77 3.50 21.97
CA GLN A 555 -11.33 4.82 22.31
C GLN A 555 -12.45 4.72 23.35
N ILE A 556 -13.26 3.67 23.29
CA ILE A 556 -14.35 3.44 24.25
C ILE A 556 -13.78 3.08 25.61
N LEU A 557 -12.82 2.14 25.67
CA LEU A 557 -12.23 1.65 26.92
C LEU A 557 -11.44 2.77 27.67
N THR A 558 -10.72 3.61 26.95
CA THR A 558 -9.98 4.73 27.55
C THR A 558 -10.92 5.73 28.25
N LYS A 559 -12.14 5.92 27.76
CA LYS A 559 -13.14 6.82 28.38
C LYS A 559 -13.82 6.23 29.61
N GLU A 560 -14.05 4.94 29.61
CA GLU A 560 -14.59 4.25 30.79
C GLU A 560 -13.64 4.33 32.00
N GLU A 561 -12.33 4.33 31.77
CA GLU A 561 -11.30 4.51 32.81
C GLU A 561 -11.22 5.95 33.34
N GLU A 562 -11.51 6.95 32.52
CA GLU A 562 -11.52 8.38 32.93
C GLU A 562 -12.77 8.81 33.73
N GLY A 563 -13.76 7.92 33.89
CA GLY A 563 -14.94 8.15 34.76
C GLY A 563 -16.01 9.09 34.19
N ASP A 564 -15.94 9.44 32.92
CA ASP A 564 -16.97 10.19 32.20
C ASP A 564 -18.10 9.24 31.74
N GLY A 565 -18.99 8.91 32.65
CA GLY A 565 -20.00 7.85 32.52
C GLY A 565 -21.16 8.12 31.54
N ASP A 566 -21.06 9.08 30.65
CA ASP A 566 -22.04 9.25 29.57
C ASP A 566 -21.49 8.70 28.24
N GLY A 567 -21.82 7.43 27.95
CA GLY A 567 -21.39 6.69 26.76
C GLY A 567 -21.82 7.31 25.41
N THR A 568 -22.15 8.57 25.37
CA THR A 568 -22.64 9.30 24.20
C THR A 568 -21.61 10.26 23.58
N ASN A 569 -20.38 10.35 24.11
CA ASN A 569 -19.37 11.22 23.51
C ASN A 569 -18.72 10.61 22.26
N ASN A 570 -19.49 10.52 21.17
CA ASN A 570 -19.03 10.30 19.80
C ASN A 570 -18.07 11.42 19.29
N LEU A 571 -17.75 12.44 20.11
CA LEU A 571 -17.00 13.60 19.66
C LEU A 571 -15.57 13.26 19.23
N ASP A 572 -14.89 12.36 19.92
CA ASP A 572 -13.48 12.06 19.59
C ASP A 572 -13.34 11.13 18.40
N LEU A 573 -14.19 10.10 18.28
CA LEU A 573 -14.23 9.27 17.08
C LEU A 573 -14.66 10.07 15.86
N ASN A 574 -15.65 10.93 15.98
CA ASN A 574 -16.07 11.83 14.92
C ASN A 574 -14.95 12.82 14.56
N ALA A 575 -14.29 13.42 15.55
CA ALA A 575 -13.18 14.35 15.33
C ALA A 575 -11.97 13.64 14.67
N TYR A 576 -11.71 12.40 15.03
CA TYR A 576 -10.68 11.59 14.38
C TYR A 576 -11.07 11.25 12.93
N ALA A 577 -12.24 10.68 12.73
CA ALA A 577 -12.72 10.26 11.41
C ALA A 577 -12.90 11.45 10.44
N SER A 578 -13.24 12.63 10.97
CA SER A 578 -13.35 13.88 10.18
C SER A 578 -12.01 14.35 9.58
N LYS A 579 -10.88 13.87 10.09
CA LYS A 579 -9.55 14.12 9.52
C LYS A 579 -9.22 13.25 8.32
N SER A 580 -10.02 12.20 8.03
CA SER A 580 -9.73 11.28 6.94
C SER A 580 -9.75 11.98 5.58
N MET A 581 -8.99 11.43 4.63
CA MET A 581 -8.98 11.91 3.26
C MET A 581 -10.35 11.69 2.59
N ALA A 582 -11.14 10.71 3.04
CA ALA A 582 -12.52 10.50 2.58
C ALA A 582 -13.39 11.72 2.83
N VAL A 583 -13.33 12.30 4.02
CA VAL A 583 -14.09 13.54 4.35
C VAL A 583 -13.60 14.73 3.53
N ALA A 584 -12.28 14.86 3.34
CA ALA A 584 -11.73 15.91 2.48
C ALA A 584 -12.17 15.74 1.01
N ASP A 585 -12.34 14.50 0.57
CA ASP A 585 -12.86 14.16 -0.75
C ASP A 585 -14.33 14.56 -0.87
N PHE A 586 -15.16 14.21 0.09
CA PHE A 586 -16.56 14.60 0.14
C PHE A 586 -16.74 16.11 0.26
N GLN A 587 -15.87 16.83 0.96
CA GLN A 587 -16.00 18.27 1.10
C GLN A 587 -15.98 19.01 -0.25
N SER A 588 -15.14 18.58 -1.18
CA SER A 588 -15.09 19.18 -2.52
C SER A 588 -16.33 18.85 -3.37
N GLU A 589 -16.87 17.63 -3.20
CA GLU A 589 -18.11 17.20 -3.86
C GLU A 589 -19.32 17.91 -3.25
N LEU A 590 -19.33 18.02 -1.93
CA LEU A 590 -20.36 18.72 -1.16
C LEU A 590 -20.47 20.20 -1.56
N ASP A 591 -19.34 20.89 -1.74
CA ASP A 591 -19.34 22.27 -2.21
C ASP A 591 -19.87 22.38 -3.65
N ALA A 592 -19.54 21.43 -4.52
CA ALA A 592 -20.08 21.37 -5.89
C ALA A 592 -21.60 21.10 -5.89
N CYS A 593 -22.06 20.16 -5.05
CA CYS A 593 -23.49 19.85 -4.89
C CYS A 593 -24.27 21.05 -4.32
N ARG A 594 -23.71 21.76 -3.33
CA ARG A 594 -24.31 22.99 -2.78
C ARG A 594 -24.46 24.08 -3.83
N VAL A 595 -23.45 24.31 -4.66
CA VAL A 595 -23.49 25.24 -5.78
C VAL A 595 -24.56 24.81 -6.80
N SER A 596 -24.62 23.52 -7.13
CA SER A 596 -25.66 22.98 -8.03
C SER A 596 -27.05 23.16 -7.47
N LEU A 597 -27.24 22.86 -6.18
CA LEU A 597 -28.53 23.08 -5.47
C LEU A 597 -28.97 24.52 -5.52
N LEU A 598 -28.09 25.47 -5.20
CA LEU A 598 -28.36 26.90 -5.27
C LEU A 598 -28.77 27.36 -6.68
N ASN A 599 -28.07 26.85 -7.71
CA ASN A 599 -28.37 27.17 -9.09
C ASN A 599 -29.75 26.63 -9.51
N LYS A 600 -30.10 25.41 -9.09
CA LYS A 600 -31.41 24.80 -9.36
C LYS A 600 -32.54 25.50 -8.59
N GLN A 601 -32.29 25.87 -7.34
CA GLN A 601 -33.26 26.66 -6.56
C GLN A 601 -33.55 28.04 -7.20
N LYS A 602 -32.49 28.74 -7.64
CA LYS A 602 -32.65 30.03 -8.38
C LYS A 602 -33.37 29.85 -9.71
N ALA A 603 -33.06 28.77 -10.46
CA ALA A 603 -33.77 28.47 -11.69
C ALA A 603 -35.25 28.17 -11.45
N LYS A 604 -35.56 27.47 -10.35
CA LYS A 604 -36.95 27.22 -9.92
C LYS A 604 -37.69 28.52 -9.55
N GLU A 605 -37.05 29.40 -8.77
CA GLU A 605 -37.61 30.74 -8.41
C GLU A 605 -37.91 31.60 -9.65
N ASN A 606 -36.98 31.61 -10.62
CA ASN A 606 -37.16 32.33 -11.86
C ASN A 606 -38.28 31.75 -12.74
N ALA A 607 -38.53 30.42 -12.66
CA ALA A 607 -39.57 29.72 -13.41
C ALA A 607 -40.99 29.96 -12.81
N ILE A 608 -41.09 30.31 -11.51
CA ILE A 608 -42.39 30.57 -10.84
C ILE A 608 -43.12 31.76 -11.46
N GLY A 609 -42.42 32.76 -11.99
CA GLY A 609 -43.03 33.93 -12.63
C GLY A 609 -43.79 33.63 -13.93
N PHE A 610 -43.69 32.44 -14.52
CA PHE A 610 -44.40 32.04 -15.74
C PHE A 610 -45.57 31.07 -15.52
N ALA A 611 -45.69 30.47 -14.33
CA ALA A 611 -46.65 29.38 -14.08
C ALA A 611 -47.99 29.84 -13.45
N ASP A 612 -48.12 31.11 -13.05
CA ASP A 612 -49.29 31.59 -12.30
C ASP A 612 -50.53 31.90 -13.17
N ALA A 613 -50.50 31.65 -14.49
CA ALA A 613 -51.62 31.94 -15.38
C ALA A 613 -52.76 30.90 -15.35
N LEU A 614 -52.46 29.64 -14.95
CA LEU A 614 -53.42 28.53 -14.93
C LEU A 614 -53.23 27.67 -13.67
N SER A 615 -54.36 27.28 -13.01
CA SER A 615 -54.25 26.42 -11.83
C SER A 615 -53.68 25.02 -12.20
N ALA A 616 -52.92 24.43 -11.27
CA ALA A 616 -52.32 23.10 -11.44
C ALA A 616 -53.37 22.02 -11.75
N ASP A 617 -54.57 22.16 -11.20
CA ASP A 617 -55.65 21.20 -11.45
C ASP A 617 -56.11 21.18 -12.91
N ILE A 618 -56.21 22.36 -13.54
CA ILE A 618 -56.57 22.50 -14.96
C ILE A 618 -55.51 21.87 -15.83
N ILE A 619 -54.24 22.13 -15.52
CA ILE A 619 -53.11 21.58 -16.27
C ILE A 619 -53.01 20.04 -16.13
N ASN A 620 -53.22 19.53 -14.92
CA ASN A 620 -53.23 18.08 -14.65
C ASN A 620 -54.42 17.39 -15.38
N ARG A 621 -55.62 18.02 -15.40
CA ARG A 621 -56.76 17.49 -16.16
C ARG A 621 -56.49 17.46 -17.64
N TYR A 622 -55.89 18.51 -18.21
CA TYR A 622 -55.45 18.52 -19.59
C TYR A 622 -54.50 17.40 -19.92
N ASN A 623 -53.43 17.24 -19.08
CA ASN A 623 -52.46 16.15 -19.25
C ASN A 623 -53.10 14.78 -19.15
N TYR A 624 -54.01 14.57 -18.19
CA TYR A 624 -54.75 13.31 -18.03
C TYR A 624 -55.57 13.00 -19.32
N CYS A 625 -56.29 13.98 -19.85
CA CYS A 625 -56.99 13.85 -21.12
C CYS A 625 -56.03 13.50 -22.26
N PHE A 626 -54.93 14.25 -22.39
CA PHE A 626 -53.95 14.11 -23.44
C PHE A 626 -53.25 12.73 -23.44
N THR A 627 -52.89 12.21 -22.28
CA THR A 627 -52.18 10.94 -22.12
C THR A 627 -53.09 9.72 -22.16
N THR A 628 -54.35 9.88 -21.77
CA THR A 628 -55.33 8.78 -21.66
C THR A 628 -56.13 8.61 -22.95
N LEU A 629 -56.36 9.68 -23.70
CA LEU A 629 -57.12 9.69 -24.94
C LEU A 629 -56.67 8.70 -25.99
N PRO A 630 -55.37 8.48 -26.26
CA PRO A 630 -54.85 7.48 -27.19
C PRO A 630 -55.13 6.03 -26.74
N LYS A 631 -55.30 5.84 -25.43
CA LYS A 631 -55.47 4.49 -24.80
C LYS A 631 -56.96 4.18 -24.50
N SER A 632 -57.86 5.12 -24.67
CA SER A 632 -59.26 5.01 -24.35
C SER A 632 -60.13 4.61 -25.61
N VAL A 633 -61.25 3.91 -25.38
CA VAL A 633 -62.15 3.43 -26.42
C VAL A 633 -63.61 3.84 -26.12
N ASN A 634 -64.40 3.84 -27.20
CA ASN A 634 -65.88 4.08 -27.16
C ASN A 634 -66.35 5.29 -26.34
N LYS A 635 -67.22 5.07 -25.32
CA LYS A 635 -67.84 6.12 -24.49
C LYS A 635 -66.81 6.99 -23.79
N GLN A 636 -65.83 6.37 -23.20
CA GLN A 636 -64.72 7.05 -22.45
C GLN A 636 -63.92 8.01 -23.35
N ARG A 637 -63.63 7.56 -24.58
CA ARG A 637 -62.93 8.41 -25.57
C ARG A 637 -63.74 9.67 -25.94
N LYS A 638 -65.06 9.53 -26.13
CA LYS A 638 -65.95 10.65 -26.41
C LYS A 638 -66.03 11.67 -25.26
N GLU A 639 -66.07 11.18 -24.01
CA GLU A 639 -66.13 12.04 -22.82
C GLU A 639 -64.79 12.81 -22.67
N LEU A 640 -63.64 12.12 -22.79
CA LEU A 640 -62.30 12.75 -22.70
C LEU A 640 -62.06 13.73 -23.87
N THR A 641 -62.57 13.47 -25.08
CA THR A 641 -62.45 14.38 -26.22
C THR A 641 -63.25 15.64 -25.91
N LYS A 642 -64.51 15.50 -25.44
CA LYS A 642 -65.38 16.64 -25.07
C LYS A 642 -64.77 17.49 -23.96
N GLU A 643 -64.16 16.85 -22.98
CA GLU A 643 -63.51 17.54 -21.87
C GLU A 643 -62.25 18.26 -22.33
N MET A 644 -61.43 17.62 -23.19
CA MET A 644 -60.23 18.23 -23.77
C MET A 644 -60.55 19.43 -24.64
N ASP A 645 -61.58 19.34 -25.51
CA ASP A 645 -62.05 20.41 -26.36
C ASP A 645 -62.60 21.56 -25.52
N ALA A 646 -63.30 21.32 -24.43
CA ALA A 646 -63.75 22.33 -23.50
C ALA A 646 -62.61 23.08 -22.85
N LEU A 647 -61.59 22.40 -22.33
CA LEU A 647 -60.38 23.00 -21.74
C LEU A 647 -59.62 23.84 -22.78
N ILE A 648 -59.51 23.35 -24.03
CA ILE A 648 -58.83 24.08 -25.11
C ILE A 648 -59.61 25.33 -25.51
N THR A 649 -60.94 25.27 -25.53
CA THR A 649 -61.80 26.40 -25.86
C THR A 649 -61.79 27.50 -24.83
N GLU A 650 -61.70 27.12 -23.51
CA GLU A 650 -61.70 28.03 -22.39
C GLU A 650 -60.34 28.70 -22.13
N HIS A 651 -59.25 27.94 -22.27
CA HIS A 651 -57.92 28.39 -21.84
C HIS A 651 -56.90 28.51 -23.01
N GLY A 652 -57.19 27.97 -24.19
CA GLY A 652 -56.29 27.96 -25.35
C GLY A 652 -55.24 26.86 -25.30
N GLU A 653 -55.07 26.16 -26.44
CA GLU A 653 -54.17 25.01 -26.52
C GLU A 653 -52.70 25.34 -26.20
N ALA A 654 -52.23 26.50 -26.67
CA ALA A 654 -50.86 26.97 -26.43
C ALA A 654 -50.60 27.23 -24.94
N ALA A 655 -51.56 27.86 -24.23
CA ALA A 655 -51.43 28.14 -22.79
C ALA A 655 -51.45 26.85 -21.96
N LEU A 656 -52.26 25.87 -22.30
CA LEU A 656 -52.29 24.56 -21.62
C LEU A 656 -51.01 23.75 -21.84
N LYS A 657 -50.49 23.74 -23.09
CA LYS A 657 -49.19 23.07 -23.41
C LYS A 657 -48.03 23.75 -22.68
N ASN A 658 -47.95 25.04 -22.67
CA ASN A 658 -46.91 25.80 -21.99
C ASN A 658 -47.02 25.62 -20.46
N GLY A 659 -48.24 25.66 -19.90
CA GLY A 659 -48.47 25.35 -18.49
C GLY A 659 -48.07 23.95 -18.08
N TRP A 660 -48.37 22.95 -18.94
CA TRP A 660 -47.93 21.56 -18.69
C TRP A 660 -46.39 21.43 -18.74
N ASN A 661 -45.73 22.00 -19.75
CA ASN A 661 -44.27 21.97 -19.83
C ASN A 661 -43.62 22.65 -18.62
N ALA A 662 -44.19 23.79 -18.16
CA ALA A 662 -43.69 24.45 -16.95
C ALA A 662 -43.94 23.62 -15.68
N LEU A 663 -45.13 23.01 -15.55
CA LEU A 663 -45.42 22.11 -14.41
C LEU A 663 -44.53 20.88 -14.42
N LYS A 664 -44.31 20.24 -15.56
CA LYS A 664 -43.43 19.12 -15.70
C LYS A 664 -41.97 19.48 -15.36
N GLN A 665 -41.48 20.61 -15.83
CA GLN A 665 -40.15 21.12 -15.52
C GLN A 665 -39.99 21.42 -14.04
N ARG A 666 -41.05 21.92 -13.38
CA ARG A 666 -41.07 22.15 -11.94
C ARG A 666 -41.01 20.87 -11.13
N LEU A 667 -41.79 19.84 -11.49
CA LEU A 667 -41.80 18.55 -10.80
C LEU A 667 -40.42 17.88 -10.93
N THR A 668 -39.83 17.84 -12.14
CA THR A 668 -38.48 17.32 -12.31
C THR A 668 -37.43 18.11 -11.53
N SER A 669 -37.56 19.42 -11.44
CA SER A 669 -36.67 20.27 -10.63
C SER A 669 -36.82 20.02 -9.14
N ASP A 670 -38.05 19.74 -8.67
CA ASP A 670 -38.30 19.41 -7.25
C ASP A 670 -37.67 18.08 -6.86
N ASP A 671 -37.83 17.03 -7.69
CA ASP A 671 -37.20 15.73 -7.51
C ASP A 671 -35.67 15.87 -7.49
N GLU A 672 -35.09 16.62 -8.43
CA GLU A 672 -33.62 16.83 -8.51
C GLU A 672 -33.09 17.70 -7.34
N ILE A 673 -33.87 18.62 -6.81
CA ILE A 673 -33.52 19.41 -5.61
C ILE A 673 -33.57 18.53 -4.36
N GLU A 674 -34.57 17.64 -4.27
CA GLU A 674 -34.68 16.69 -3.16
C GLU A 674 -33.54 15.68 -3.18
N ASP A 675 -33.22 15.13 -4.33
CA ASP A 675 -32.07 14.19 -4.52
C ASP A 675 -30.76 14.84 -4.10
N LEU A 676 -30.46 16.06 -4.59
CA LEU A 676 -29.27 16.80 -4.20
C LEU A 676 -29.22 17.13 -2.70
N SER A 677 -30.38 17.48 -2.13
CA SER A 677 -30.47 17.77 -0.69
C SER A 677 -30.21 16.52 0.16
N ASN A 678 -30.70 15.35 -0.29
CA ASN A 678 -30.45 14.07 0.37
C ASN A 678 -28.98 13.63 0.21
N GLU A 679 -28.40 13.84 -0.97
CA GLU A 679 -26.98 13.58 -1.22
C GLU A 679 -26.08 14.46 -0.32
N ILE A 680 -26.39 15.76 -0.19
CA ILE A 680 -25.67 16.66 0.73
C ILE A 680 -25.78 16.17 2.17
N LYS A 681 -27.00 15.84 2.64
CA LYS A 681 -27.21 15.30 4.00
C LYS A 681 -26.44 14.01 4.25
N TYR A 682 -26.37 13.12 3.25
CA TYR A 682 -25.62 11.88 3.33
C TYR A 682 -24.13 12.16 3.49
N MET A 683 -23.56 13.03 2.62
CA MET A 683 -22.15 13.39 2.70
C MET A 683 -21.77 14.08 4.03
N GLU A 684 -22.61 14.99 4.52
CA GLU A 684 -22.39 15.68 5.81
C GLU A 684 -22.41 14.74 7.02
N ASN A 685 -23.18 13.66 6.96
CA ASN A 685 -23.32 12.70 8.05
C ASN A 685 -22.56 11.40 7.81
N TYR A 686 -21.85 11.26 6.71
CA TYR A 686 -21.23 9.99 6.29
C TYR A 686 -20.42 9.32 7.41
N MET A 687 -19.45 10.05 7.98
CA MET A 687 -18.59 9.48 9.02
C MET A 687 -19.35 9.14 10.30
N ARG A 688 -20.34 9.93 10.66
CA ARG A 688 -21.21 9.62 11.80
C ARG A 688 -22.01 8.34 11.57
N LEU A 689 -22.53 8.17 10.36
CA LEU A 689 -23.27 6.95 9.99
C LEU A 689 -22.35 5.71 9.99
N GLU A 690 -21.12 5.83 9.49
CA GLU A 690 -20.14 4.72 9.53
C GLU A 690 -19.79 4.35 10.97
N ILE A 691 -19.55 5.32 11.85
CA ILE A 691 -19.32 5.08 13.27
C ILE A 691 -20.54 4.40 13.92
N GLU A 692 -21.75 4.89 13.65
CA GLU A 692 -22.98 4.32 14.19
C GLU A 692 -23.18 2.85 13.76
N LYS A 693 -22.83 2.49 12.50
CA LYS A 693 -22.87 1.11 12.02
C LYS A 693 -21.92 0.20 12.81
N VAL A 694 -20.65 0.65 12.99
CA VAL A 694 -19.64 -0.11 13.76
C VAL A 694 -20.08 -0.26 15.22
N LEU A 695 -20.54 0.82 15.85
CA LEU A 695 -21.06 0.78 17.23
C LEU A 695 -22.27 -0.15 17.38
N ARG A 696 -23.17 -0.17 16.39
CA ARG A 696 -24.30 -1.11 16.37
C ARG A 696 -23.81 -2.54 16.31
N LEU A 697 -22.88 -2.88 15.41
CA LEU A 697 -22.31 -4.22 15.32
C LEU A 697 -21.66 -4.65 16.64
N LEU A 698 -20.86 -3.77 17.24
CA LEU A 698 -20.18 -4.04 18.52
C LEU A 698 -21.19 -4.26 19.67
N LYS A 699 -22.34 -3.56 19.65
CA LYS A 699 -23.45 -3.79 20.61
C LYS A 699 -24.14 -5.12 20.35
N ASP A 700 -24.49 -5.40 19.10
CA ASP A 700 -25.21 -6.62 18.70
C ASP A 700 -24.36 -7.87 19.02
N CYS A 701 -23.03 -7.76 18.85
CA CYS A 701 -22.05 -8.81 19.21
C CYS A 701 -21.61 -8.75 20.69
N GLN A 702 -22.19 -7.90 21.52
CA GLN A 702 -21.92 -7.80 22.95
C GLN A 702 -20.45 -7.49 23.32
N PHE A 703 -19.77 -6.69 22.52
CA PHE A 703 -18.47 -6.12 22.88
C PHE A 703 -18.62 -4.83 23.69
N ILE A 704 -19.74 -4.13 23.50
CA ILE A 704 -20.09 -2.90 24.21
C ILE A 704 -21.43 -3.14 24.92
N GLY A 705 -21.51 -2.83 26.20
CA GLY A 705 -22.74 -2.97 27.00
C GLY A 705 -23.68 -1.77 26.85
N THR A 706 -24.98 -2.03 27.12
CA THR A 706 -25.98 -0.97 27.31
C THR A 706 -26.04 -0.52 28.77
N VAL A 707 -25.31 -1.17 29.68
CA VAL A 707 -25.27 -0.90 31.12
C VAL A 707 -23.84 -1.07 31.62
N PRO A 708 -23.29 -0.12 32.44
CA PRO A 708 -21.89 -0.13 32.89
C PRO A 708 -21.44 -1.31 33.77
N SER A 709 -22.31 -2.23 34.13
CA SER A 709 -22.06 -3.26 35.14
C SER A 709 -21.78 -4.67 34.62
N LEU A 710 -21.66 -4.89 33.32
CA LEU A 710 -21.44 -6.23 32.76
C LEU A 710 -19.95 -6.50 32.50
N ALA A 711 -19.26 -6.98 33.52
CA ALA A 711 -17.86 -7.41 33.51
C ALA A 711 -17.42 -8.29 32.30
N PRO A 712 -18.24 -9.19 31.72
CA PRO A 712 -17.84 -9.99 30.55
C PRO A 712 -17.61 -9.18 29.27
N SER A 713 -18.34 -8.10 29.02
CA SER A 713 -18.18 -7.27 27.81
C SER A 713 -16.88 -6.48 27.85
N LEU A 714 -16.48 -5.95 28.99
CA LEU A 714 -15.21 -5.24 29.17
C LEU A 714 -14.00 -6.14 28.92
N VAL A 715 -13.97 -7.34 29.50
CA VAL A 715 -12.90 -8.32 29.28
C VAL A 715 -12.79 -8.69 27.80
N LYS A 716 -13.92 -8.97 27.16
CA LYS A 716 -13.98 -9.33 25.74
C LYS A 716 -13.48 -8.19 24.83
N ALA A 717 -13.89 -6.96 25.12
CA ALA A 717 -13.43 -5.78 24.41
C ALA A 717 -11.93 -5.54 24.58
N THR A 718 -11.41 -5.72 25.81
CA THR A 718 -9.97 -5.61 26.10
C THR A 718 -9.15 -6.69 25.38
N ILE A 719 -9.66 -7.91 25.26
CA ILE A 719 -9.02 -8.97 24.49
C ILE A 719 -8.97 -8.57 23.00
N ALA A 720 -10.10 -8.16 22.41
CA ALA A 720 -10.18 -7.75 21.02
C ALA A 720 -9.24 -6.56 20.70
N GLN A 721 -9.11 -5.60 21.62
CA GLN A 721 -8.20 -4.47 21.47
C GLN A 721 -6.72 -4.87 21.35
N LYS A 722 -6.32 -5.98 22.00
CA LYS A 722 -4.92 -6.46 22.02
C LYS A 722 -4.53 -7.28 20.79
N ILE A 723 -5.48 -7.59 19.91
CA ILE A 723 -5.29 -8.44 18.74
C ILE A 723 -5.35 -7.57 17.48
N HIS A 724 -4.28 -7.59 16.66
CA HIS A 724 -4.15 -6.79 15.44
C HIS A 724 -3.71 -7.61 14.22
N GLU A 725 -3.06 -8.74 14.47
CA GLU A 725 -2.49 -9.57 13.40
C GLU A 725 -3.51 -10.49 12.73
N VAL A 726 -4.68 -10.65 13.36
CA VAL A 726 -5.82 -11.46 12.89
C VAL A 726 -7.13 -10.74 13.24
N PRO A 727 -8.29 -11.11 12.64
CA PRO A 727 -9.58 -10.48 12.92
C PRO A 727 -9.94 -10.50 14.42
N CYS A 728 -9.93 -9.34 15.06
CA CYS A 728 -9.92 -9.26 16.53
C CYS A 728 -11.22 -9.76 17.20
N LEU A 729 -12.38 -9.50 16.58
CA LEU A 729 -13.68 -9.84 17.21
C LEU A 729 -13.92 -11.36 17.28
N PRO A 730 -13.81 -12.15 16.18
CA PRO A 730 -13.94 -13.60 16.25
C PRO A 730 -12.94 -14.26 17.19
N TRP A 731 -11.69 -13.74 17.23
CA TRP A 731 -10.67 -14.31 18.11
C TRP A 731 -10.95 -14.04 19.58
N ALA A 732 -11.46 -12.85 19.93
CA ALA A 732 -11.89 -12.57 21.31
C ALA A 732 -13.05 -13.48 21.74
N GLU A 733 -13.99 -13.78 20.83
CA GLU A 733 -15.05 -14.77 21.07
C GLU A 733 -14.51 -16.17 21.32
N LEU A 734 -13.57 -16.62 20.47
CA LEU A 734 -12.94 -17.94 20.60
C LEU A 734 -12.20 -18.10 21.93
N ILE A 735 -11.46 -17.08 22.35
CA ILE A 735 -10.69 -17.07 23.60
C ILE A 735 -11.62 -17.11 24.82
N MET A 736 -12.73 -16.39 24.77
CA MET A 736 -13.74 -16.37 25.86
C MET A 736 -14.67 -17.58 25.89
N TYR A 737 -14.63 -18.42 24.87
CA TYR A 737 -15.47 -19.64 24.84
C TYR A 737 -15.07 -20.61 25.96
N PRO A 738 -16.01 -21.28 26.70
CA PRO A 738 -17.48 -21.32 26.52
C PRO A 738 -18.28 -20.26 27.29
N ASN A 739 -17.64 -19.26 27.88
CA ASN A 739 -18.28 -18.24 28.72
C ASN A 739 -18.98 -17.12 27.93
N THR A 740 -19.09 -17.28 26.60
CA THR A 740 -19.73 -16.31 25.72
C THR A 740 -21.26 -16.41 25.72
N GLY A 741 -21.92 -15.25 25.57
CA GLY A 741 -23.38 -15.18 25.48
C GLY A 741 -24.00 -15.67 24.17
N SER A 742 -23.18 -16.00 23.16
CA SER A 742 -23.66 -16.44 21.84
C SER A 742 -24.43 -17.76 21.93
N LYS A 743 -25.75 -17.69 21.72
CA LYS A 743 -26.65 -18.86 21.73
C LYS A 743 -26.38 -19.79 20.54
N ARG A 744 -25.86 -19.30 19.43
CA ARG A 744 -25.60 -20.08 18.21
C ARG A 744 -24.40 -21.00 18.38
N ILE A 745 -23.32 -20.53 18.98
CA ILE A 745 -22.13 -21.33 19.24
C ILE A 745 -22.45 -22.52 20.15
N ARG A 746 -23.30 -22.33 21.17
CA ARG A 746 -23.75 -23.38 22.06
C ARG A 746 -24.56 -24.50 21.39
N LEU A 747 -25.20 -24.24 20.27
CA LEU A 747 -26.04 -25.20 19.56
C LEU A 747 -25.27 -26.14 18.63
N TYR A 748 -24.07 -25.75 18.20
CA TYR A 748 -23.31 -26.48 17.17
C TYR A 748 -22.07 -27.22 17.68
N ILE A 749 -21.59 -26.95 18.91
CA ILE A 749 -20.32 -27.47 19.38
C ILE A 749 -20.51 -28.30 20.65
N ASP A 750 -20.61 -29.61 20.46
CA ASP A 750 -20.39 -30.62 21.51
C ASP A 750 -18.89 -30.86 21.70
N SER A 751 -18.08 -29.79 21.84
CA SER A 751 -16.65 -29.92 21.98
C SER A 751 -16.17 -29.53 23.38
N THR A 752 -15.50 -30.46 24.00
CA THR A 752 -14.74 -30.26 25.24
C THR A 752 -13.41 -29.49 25.00
N ALA A 753 -13.00 -29.30 23.75
CA ALA A 753 -11.75 -28.66 23.40
C ALA A 753 -11.87 -27.13 23.39
N LYS A 754 -11.06 -26.45 24.22
CA LYS A 754 -10.96 -25.00 24.27
C LYS A 754 -9.65 -24.56 23.61
N PHE A 755 -9.70 -23.42 22.93
CA PHE A 755 -8.51 -22.81 22.31
C PHE A 755 -7.37 -22.58 23.32
N THR A 756 -7.71 -22.12 24.52
CA THR A 756 -6.75 -21.85 25.60
C THR A 756 -6.18 -23.09 26.28
N GLU A 757 -6.61 -24.29 25.90
CA GLU A 757 -6.14 -25.58 26.41
C GLU A 757 -5.25 -26.32 25.38
N LEU A 758 -5.06 -25.75 24.17
CA LEU A 758 -4.19 -26.33 23.15
C LEU A 758 -2.71 -26.23 23.58
N ASN A 759 -1.95 -27.29 23.33
CA ASN A 759 -0.52 -27.28 23.56
C ASN A 759 0.23 -26.49 22.45
N ALA A 760 1.54 -26.24 22.64
CA ALA A 760 2.34 -25.41 21.73
C ALA A 760 2.34 -25.90 20.27
N LYS A 761 2.40 -27.21 20.02
CA LYS A 761 2.37 -27.82 18.66
C LYS A 761 0.99 -27.65 18.01
N GLU A 762 -0.07 -27.93 18.78
CA GLU A 762 -1.46 -27.73 18.36
C GLU A 762 -1.72 -26.26 18.00
N LEU A 763 -1.19 -25.32 18.81
CA LEU A 763 -1.28 -23.88 18.54
C LEU A 763 -0.55 -23.51 17.23
N VAL A 764 0.66 -23.99 16.99
CA VAL A 764 1.39 -23.74 15.74
C VAL A 764 0.60 -24.26 14.54
N THR A 765 0.07 -25.49 14.64
CA THR A 765 -0.75 -26.10 13.57
C THR A 765 -1.99 -25.26 13.27
N MET A 766 -2.71 -24.83 14.31
CA MET A 766 -3.89 -23.97 14.15
C MET A 766 -3.52 -22.62 13.57
N LEU A 767 -2.52 -21.93 14.14
CA LEU A 767 -2.12 -20.59 13.72
C LEU A 767 -1.63 -20.54 12.26
N SER A 768 -1.14 -21.67 11.72
CA SER A 768 -0.72 -21.77 10.32
C SER A 768 -1.84 -21.46 9.32
N CYS A 769 -3.10 -21.67 9.70
CA CYS A 769 -4.26 -21.39 8.85
C CYS A 769 -4.53 -19.90 8.63
N PHE A 770 -3.99 -19.03 9.49
CA PHE A 770 -4.16 -17.59 9.45
C PHE A 770 -2.95 -16.88 8.84
N THR A 771 -2.14 -17.64 8.12
CA THR A 771 -1.06 -17.12 7.27
C THR A 771 -1.55 -16.98 5.83
N SER A 772 -1.00 -16.02 5.09
CA SER A 772 -1.41 -15.76 3.68
C SER A 772 -0.85 -16.79 2.69
N VAL A 773 -0.38 -17.96 3.16
CA VAL A 773 0.26 -18.96 2.32
C VAL A 773 -0.78 -19.85 1.65
N ARG A 774 -0.70 -19.91 0.32
CA ARG A 774 -1.59 -20.73 -0.53
C ARG A 774 -0.75 -21.54 -1.50
N VAL A 775 -1.12 -22.76 -1.75
CA VAL A 775 -0.60 -23.53 -2.90
C VAL A 775 -1.00 -22.79 -4.18
N SER A 776 0.01 -22.54 -5.03
CA SER A 776 -0.10 -21.63 -6.18
C SER A 776 -1.35 -21.85 -7.04
N ASP A 777 -1.98 -20.76 -7.41
CA ASP A 777 -2.86 -20.35 -8.53
C ASP A 777 -3.73 -21.36 -9.31
N ASN A 778 -3.59 -22.67 -9.14
CA ASN A 778 -4.48 -23.65 -9.75
C ASN A 778 -5.59 -23.99 -8.76
N GLU A 779 -6.83 -23.62 -9.08
CA GLU A 779 -8.03 -23.99 -8.30
C GLU A 779 -8.17 -25.50 -8.02
N ALA A 780 -7.54 -26.35 -8.80
CA ALA A 780 -7.55 -27.80 -8.63
C ALA A 780 -6.68 -28.32 -7.45
N GLY A 781 -5.85 -27.48 -6.82
CA GLY A 781 -4.96 -27.86 -5.72
C GLY A 781 -5.27 -27.19 -4.38
N LYS A 782 -6.28 -26.34 -4.32
CA LYS A 782 -6.66 -25.67 -3.06
C LYS A 782 -7.27 -26.67 -2.10
N GLN A 783 -6.67 -26.78 -0.92
CA GLN A 783 -7.28 -27.54 0.19
C GLN A 783 -8.41 -26.68 0.77
N THR A 784 -9.62 -26.86 0.19
CA THR A 784 -10.83 -26.11 0.57
C THR A 784 -11.52 -26.71 1.80
N HIS A 785 -11.10 -27.90 2.23
CA HIS A 785 -11.66 -28.60 3.37
C HIS A 785 -10.64 -28.75 4.49
N LEU A 786 -11.13 -28.66 5.71
CA LEU A 786 -10.35 -28.90 6.90
C LEU A 786 -9.75 -30.32 6.83
N PRO A 787 -8.45 -30.51 7.11
CA PRO A 787 -7.81 -31.82 7.10
C PRO A 787 -8.47 -32.80 8.07
N ASP A 788 -8.30 -34.09 7.81
CA ASP A 788 -8.85 -35.14 8.67
C ASP A 788 -8.25 -35.09 10.08
N GLU A 789 -9.03 -35.52 11.07
CA GLU A 789 -8.66 -35.57 12.48
C GLU A 789 -7.36 -36.38 12.71
N ALA A 790 -7.08 -37.37 11.87
CA ALA A 790 -5.85 -38.17 11.90
C ALA A 790 -4.58 -37.34 11.59
N ILE A 791 -4.72 -36.19 10.90
CA ILE A 791 -3.61 -35.33 10.46
C ILE A 791 -3.35 -34.20 11.46
N ILE A 792 -4.41 -33.59 11.98
CA ILE A 792 -4.31 -32.35 12.78
C ILE A 792 -4.72 -32.53 14.25
N GLY A 793 -5.16 -33.72 14.62
CA GLY A 793 -5.67 -34.00 15.97
C GLY A 793 -7.12 -33.49 16.20
N ARG A 794 -7.79 -34.16 17.15
CA ARG A 794 -9.18 -33.91 17.48
C ARG A 794 -9.44 -32.52 18.03
N ASN A 795 -8.55 -32.04 18.94
CA ASN A 795 -8.71 -30.74 19.59
C ASN A 795 -8.58 -29.60 18.59
N VAL A 796 -7.53 -29.63 17.76
CA VAL A 796 -7.30 -28.60 16.70
C VAL A 796 -8.48 -28.56 15.75
N ARG A 797 -8.97 -29.74 15.30
CA ARG A 797 -10.12 -29.81 14.40
C ARG A 797 -11.36 -29.16 14.99
N ALA A 798 -11.67 -29.47 16.26
CA ALA A 798 -12.83 -28.92 16.95
C ALA A 798 -12.76 -27.39 17.10
N VAL A 799 -11.58 -26.87 17.49
CA VAL A 799 -11.36 -25.42 17.59
C VAL A 799 -11.46 -24.73 16.22
N MET A 800 -10.95 -25.37 15.17
CA MET A 800 -11.01 -24.82 13.80
C MET A 800 -12.44 -24.80 13.24
N GLU A 801 -13.29 -25.80 13.55
CA GLU A 801 -14.70 -25.79 13.19
C GLU A 801 -15.45 -24.66 13.91
N CYS A 802 -15.10 -24.40 15.18
CA CYS A 802 -15.60 -23.26 15.93
C CYS A 802 -15.21 -21.94 15.26
N MET A 803 -13.93 -21.75 14.93
CA MET A 803 -13.44 -20.52 14.28
C MET A 803 -14.11 -20.29 12.92
N ARG A 804 -14.31 -21.36 12.14
CA ARG A 804 -15.00 -21.25 10.84
C ARG A 804 -16.43 -20.75 11.02
N THR A 805 -17.13 -21.24 12.05
CA THR A 805 -18.48 -20.78 12.38
C THR A 805 -18.47 -19.30 12.77
N LEU A 806 -17.51 -18.90 13.64
CA LEU A 806 -17.36 -17.51 14.04
C LEU A 806 -17.08 -16.59 12.84
N TYR A 807 -16.17 -16.98 11.96
CA TYR A 807 -15.87 -16.19 10.75
C TYR A 807 -17.10 -15.99 9.88
N THR A 808 -17.90 -17.04 9.68
CA THR A 808 -19.16 -16.94 8.93
C THR A 808 -20.17 -16.01 9.63
N GLU A 809 -20.28 -16.11 10.96
CA GLU A 809 -21.20 -15.27 11.74
C GLU A 809 -20.81 -13.80 11.70
N PHE A 810 -19.51 -13.48 11.81
CA PHE A 810 -19.05 -12.08 11.76
C PHE A 810 -19.16 -11.49 10.36
N ASP A 811 -18.88 -12.25 9.32
CA ASP A 811 -19.10 -11.84 7.92
C ASP A 811 -20.57 -11.52 7.66
N GLU A 812 -21.50 -12.38 8.14
CA GLU A 812 -22.94 -12.14 8.09
C GLU A 812 -23.35 -10.89 8.89
N GLN A 813 -22.79 -10.68 10.08
CA GLN A 813 -23.09 -9.50 10.92
C GLN A 813 -22.60 -8.20 10.28
N GLU A 814 -21.43 -8.20 9.68
CA GLU A 814 -20.94 -7.05 8.90
C GLU A 814 -21.88 -6.73 7.74
N ALA A 815 -22.31 -7.75 6.99
CA ALA A 815 -23.28 -7.57 5.92
C ALA A 815 -24.65 -7.01 6.43
N ILE A 816 -25.16 -7.51 7.56
CA ILE A 816 -26.40 -7.04 8.18
C ILE A 816 -26.28 -5.58 8.66
N CYS A 817 -25.14 -5.22 9.23
CA CYS A 817 -24.89 -3.85 9.73
C CYS A 817 -24.38 -2.89 8.65
N TYR A 818 -24.13 -3.37 7.43
CA TYR A 818 -23.50 -2.61 6.34
C TYR A 818 -22.15 -2.00 6.75
N VAL A 819 -21.33 -2.77 7.47
CA VAL A 819 -19.97 -2.40 7.86
C VAL A 819 -18.99 -2.97 6.85
N ASP A 820 -18.05 -2.17 6.38
CA ASP A 820 -16.84 -2.61 5.64
C ASP A 820 -15.63 -2.36 6.55
N SER A 821 -15.28 -3.35 7.35
CA SER A 821 -14.12 -3.28 8.25
C SER A 821 -12.80 -3.48 7.52
N GLY A 822 -12.83 -4.13 6.36
CA GLY A 822 -11.66 -4.61 5.63
C GLY A 822 -11.00 -5.84 6.25
N GLU A 823 -11.63 -6.45 7.26
CA GLU A 823 -11.15 -7.72 7.83
C GLU A 823 -11.40 -8.88 6.85
N GLU A 824 -10.43 -9.78 6.73
CA GLU A 824 -10.55 -10.96 5.89
C GLU A 824 -10.87 -12.20 6.75
N TYR A 825 -12.10 -12.69 6.67
CA TYR A 825 -12.55 -13.91 7.37
C TYR A 825 -12.19 -15.17 6.59
N THR A 826 -10.90 -15.34 6.25
CA THR A 826 -10.42 -16.47 5.44
C THR A 826 -9.45 -17.36 6.22
N MET A 827 -9.45 -18.66 5.89
CA MET A 827 -8.53 -19.65 6.45
C MET A 827 -7.91 -20.48 5.34
N HIS A 828 -6.61 -20.78 5.48
CA HIS A 828 -5.84 -21.55 4.52
C HIS A 828 -5.25 -22.80 5.18
N PHE A 829 -5.58 -23.99 4.67
CA PHE A 829 -5.23 -25.26 5.32
C PHE A 829 -3.96 -25.92 4.76
N ASP A 830 -3.34 -25.29 3.76
CA ASP A 830 -2.24 -25.89 2.99
C ASP A 830 -1.00 -26.23 3.83
N LEU A 831 -0.75 -25.53 4.94
CA LEU A 831 0.40 -25.74 5.80
C LEU A 831 0.16 -26.69 6.98
N MET A 832 -1.10 -26.94 7.37
CA MET A 832 -1.42 -27.68 8.60
C MET A 832 -0.74 -29.04 8.68
N GLY A 833 -0.73 -29.77 7.56
CA GLY A 833 -0.17 -31.12 7.53
C GLY A 833 1.36 -31.23 7.70
N VAL A 834 2.09 -30.12 7.49
CA VAL A 834 3.56 -30.09 7.61
C VAL A 834 4.05 -29.41 8.89
N MET A 835 3.16 -28.70 9.60
CA MET A 835 3.53 -27.93 10.80
C MET A 835 3.91 -28.82 11.97
N GLU A 836 3.22 -29.93 12.17
CA GLU A 836 3.55 -30.88 13.22
C GLU A 836 4.93 -31.51 13.00
N GLU A 837 5.21 -31.96 11.77
CA GLU A 837 6.53 -32.48 11.37
C GLU A 837 7.64 -31.43 11.54
N TRP A 838 7.34 -30.17 11.21
CA TRP A 838 8.28 -29.07 11.45
C TRP A 838 8.56 -28.89 12.93
N CYS A 839 7.53 -28.86 13.79
CA CYS A 839 7.70 -28.73 15.23
C CYS A 839 8.53 -29.89 15.82
N GLU A 840 8.41 -31.11 15.29
CA GLU A 840 9.10 -32.30 15.73
C GLU A 840 10.52 -32.46 15.20
N SER A 841 10.89 -31.74 14.13
CA SER A 841 12.23 -31.82 13.58
C SER A 841 13.27 -31.26 14.57
N GLU A 842 14.21 -32.12 15.00
CA GLU A 842 15.28 -31.77 15.94
C GLU A 842 16.65 -31.63 15.24
N THR A 843 16.79 -32.21 14.04
CA THR A 843 18.03 -32.20 13.30
C THR A 843 17.91 -31.43 11.98
N VAL A 844 19.05 -30.97 11.45
CA VAL A 844 19.13 -30.27 10.16
C VAL A 844 18.56 -31.14 9.02
N ASP A 845 18.81 -32.45 9.04
CA ASP A 845 18.35 -33.36 7.98
C ASP A 845 16.83 -33.57 8.03
N GLN A 846 16.25 -33.65 9.22
CA GLN A 846 14.78 -33.68 9.39
C GLN A 846 14.13 -32.38 8.89
N SER A 847 14.69 -31.22 9.26
CA SER A 847 14.17 -29.94 8.79
C SER A 847 14.26 -29.80 7.27
N LYS A 848 15.35 -30.26 6.64
CA LYS A 848 15.49 -30.32 5.18
C LYS A 848 14.42 -31.20 4.52
N ALA A 849 14.13 -32.35 5.12
CA ALA A 849 13.07 -33.24 4.61
C ALA A 849 11.69 -32.57 4.63
N VAL A 850 11.37 -31.82 5.69
CA VAL A 850 10.12 -31.03 5.75
C VAL A 850 10.10 -29.91 4.68
N LEU A 851 11.21 -29.16 4.52
CA LEU A 851 11.30 -28.11 3.50
C LEU A 851 11.13 -28.68 2.07
N GLN A 852 11.69 -29.87 1.80
CA GLN A 852 11.48 -30.55 0.51
C GLN A 852 10.01 -30.94 0.29
N LYS A 853 9.29 -31.38 1.34
CA LYS A 853 7.85 -31.64 1.26
C LYS A 853 7.06 -30.38 0.94
N VAL A 854 7.39 -29.25 1.59
CA VAL A 854 6.78 -27.93 1.34
C VAL A 854 6.95 -27.52 -0.14
N GLU A 855 8.16 -27.66 -0.68
CA GLU A 855 8.42 -27.39 -2.11
C GLU A 855 7.65 -28.32 -3.04
N GLN A 856 7.57 -29.63 -2.71
CA GLN A 856 6.79 -30.61 -3.50
C GLN A 856 5.31 -30.30 -3.53
N GLN A 857 4.77 -29.70 -2.48
CA GLN A 857 3.40 -29.18 -2.44
C GLN A 857 3.23 -27.90 -3.28
N GLY A 858 4.30 -27.31 -3.80
CA GLY A 858 4.28 -26.10 -4.60
C GLY A 858 4.27 -24.80 -3.78
N ILE A 859 4.63 -24.88 -2.51
CA ILE A 859 4.79 -23.71 -1.61
C ILE A 859 6.25 -23.26 -1.67
N PHE A 860 6.50 -21.99 -1.85
CA PHE A 860 7.83 -21.41 -1.86
C PHE A 860 8.41 -21.35 -0.44
N LEU A 861 9.70 -21.67 -0.29
CA LEU A 861 10.36 -21.68 1.03
C LEU A 861 10.31 -20.33 1.74
N GLY A 862 10.45 -19.22 1.01
CA GLY A 862 10.32 -17.89 1.58
C GLY A 862 8.89 -17.56 2.07
N GLU A 863 7.85 -18.20 1.54
CA GLU A 863 6.48 -18.08 2.05
C GLU A 863 6.31 -18.91 3.32
N PHE A 864 6.86 -20.11 3.36
CA PHE A 864 6.87 -20.94 4.55
C PHE A 864 7.56 -20.24 5.73
N VAL A 865 8.73 -19.65 5.50
CA VAL A 865 9.44 -18.85 6.52
C VAL A 865 8.58 -17.67 7.01
N LYS A 866 7.95 -16.93 6.10
CA LYS A 866 7.03 -15.83 6.48
C LYS A 866 5.84 -16.33 7.30
N ALA A 867 5.29 -17.50 6.97
CA ALA A 867 4.22 -18.10 7.75
C ALA A 867 4.67 -18.38 9.20
N LEU A 868 5.85 -18.95 9.39
CA LEU A 868 6.41 -19.18 10.72
C LEU A 868 6.61 -17.87 11.50
N LEU A 869 7.13 -16.82 10.85
CA LEU A 869 7.27 -15.49 11.46
C LEU A 869 5.90 -14.87 11.81
N LYS A 870 4.90 -15.02 10.95
CA LYS A 870 3.52 -14.57 11.23
C LYS A 870 2.92 -15.31 12.44
N ILE A 871 3.11 -16.64 12.54
CA ILE A 871 2.69 -17.45 13.69
C ILE A 871 3.29 -16.88 14.98
N ASN A 872 4.58 -16.54 14.98
CA ASN A 872 5.24 -15.92 16.14
C ASN A 872 4.69 -14.53 16.47
N SER A 873 4.32 -13.75 15.45
CA SER A 873 3.70 -12.44 15.65
C SER A 873 2.35 -12.56 16.34
N VAL A 874 1.49 -13.47 15.86
CA VAL A 874 0.17 -13.74 16.48
C VAL A 874 0.36 -14.30 17.88
N ALA A 875 1.29 -15.26 18.10
CA ALA A 875 1.57 -15.82 19.40
C ALA A 875 1.98 -14.75 20.43
N ALA A 876 2.80 -13.77 20.04
CA ALA A 876 3.22 -12.67 20.91
C ALA A 876 2.04 -11.75 21.32
N GLU A 877 1.05 -11.54 20.44
CA GLU A 877 -0.17 -10.82 20.83
C GLU A 877 -1.02 -11.64 21.80
N LEU A 878 -1.15 -12.94 21.54
CA LEU A 878 -1.87 -13.85 22.42
C LEU A 878 -1.19 -14.03 23.78
N GLU A 879 0.13 -13.95 23.87
CA GLU A 879 0.86 -13.89 25.18
C GLU A 879 0.36 -12.71 26.03
N SER A 880 0.24 -11.53 25.45
CA SER A 880 -0.29 -10.34 26.13
C SER A 880 -1.73 -10.54 26.60
N VAL A 881 -2.54 -11.30 25.87
CA VAL A 881 -3.90 -11.68 26.26
C VAL A 881 -3.87 -12.72 27.39
N ALA A 882 -3.01 -13.73 27.30
CA ALA A 882 -2.87 -14.76 28.32
C ALA A 882 -2.40 -14.18 29.67
N GLU A 883 -1.48 -13.21 29.64
CA GLU A 883 -1.03 -12.44 30.81
C GLU A 883 -2.20 -11.64 31.43
N TYR A 884 -2.99 -10.98 30.61
CA TYR A 884 -4.17 -10.22 31.05
C TYR A 884 -5.22 -11.13 31.71
N LEU A 885 -5.44 -12.32 31.15
CA LEU A 885 -6.37 -13.32 31.72
C LEU A 885 -5.81 -14.08 32.90
N GLY A 886 -4.51 -13.98 33.19
CA GLY A 886 -3.82 -14.75 34.24
C GLY A 886 -3.74 -16.26 33.95
N ASN A 887 -3.86 -16.67 32.68
CA ASN A 887 -3.80 -18.09 32.28
C ASN A 887 -2.33 -18.52 32.07
N LEU A 888 -1.71 -19.04 33.12
CA LEU A 888 -0.28 -19.39 33.12
C LEU A 888 0.03 -20.62 32.26
N GLU A 889 -0.88 -21.58 32.12
CA GLU A 889 -0.68 -22.79 31.32
C GLU A 889 -0.66 -22.42 29.82
N TRP A 890 -1.64 -21.64 29.38
CA TRP A 890 -1.68 -21.14 28.01
C TRP A 890 -0.50 -20.22 27.68
N LEU A 891 -0.14 -19.34 28.60
CA LEU A 891 1.04 -18.48 28.48
C LEU A 891 2.33 -19.30 28.30
N ALA A 892 2.50 -20.39 29.04
CA ALA A 892 3.65 -21.28 28.88
C ALA A 892 3.66 -21.97 27.50
N ALA A 893 2.50 -22.42 27.00
CA ALA A 893 2.39 -23.02 25.67
C ALA A 893 2.71 -22.00 24.56
N LEU A 894 2.22 -20.74 24.67
CA LEU A 894 2.53 -19.68 23.70
C LEU A 894 4.02 -19.34 23.68
N ARG A 895 4.66 -19.24 24.84
CA ARG A 895 6.10 -18.96 24.96
C ARG A 895 7.01 -20.07 24.43
N GLU A 896 6.49 -21.29 24.27
CA GLU A 896 7.22 -22.38 23.64
C GLU A 896 7.23 -22.28 22.10
N ILE A 897 6.27 -21.59 21.49
CA ILE A 897 6.12 -21.47 20.02
C ILE A 897 7.41 -21.01 19.33
N PRO A 898 8.11 -19.96 19.78
CA PRO A 898 9.36 -19.52 19.15
C PRO A 898 10.41 -20.63 19.09
N ARG A 899 10.54 -21.45 20.12
CA ARG A 899 11.48 -22.58 20.17
C ARG A 899 11.14 -23.67 19.14
N LEU A 900 9.85 -23.90 18.88
CA LEU A 900 9.38 -24.89 17.92
C LEU A 900 9.46 -24.41 16.47
N THR A 901 9.33 -23.14 16.23
CA THR A 901 9.18 -22.54 14.89
C THR A 901 10.46 -21.89 14.37
N LEU A 902 11.18 -21.13 15.23
CA LEU A 902 12.38 -20.37 14.88
C LEU A 902 13.62 -21.25 15.09
N LYS A 903 13.89 -22.14 14.16
CA LYS A 903 15.04 -23.04 14.18
C LYS A 903 15.64 -23.21 12.78
N PHE A 904 16.88 -23.68 12.67
CA PHE A 904 17.62 -23.88 11.43
C PHE A 904 17.60 -22.61 10.55
N VAL A 905 17.31 -22.76 9.27
CA VAL A 905 17.29 -21.65 8.30
C VAL A 905 16.33 -20.52 8.65
N VAL A 906 15.34 -20.73 9.53
CA VAL A 906 14.41 -19.70 9.96
C VAL A 906 15.03 -18.77 10.99
N THR A 907 15.86 -19.29 11.91
CA THR A 907 16.53 -18.51 12.98
C THR A 907 17.44 -17.43 12.43
N ASN A 908 18.06 -17.67 11.28
CA ASN A 908 19.08 -16.79 10.71
C ASN A 908 18.52 -15.61 9.91
N GLN A 909 17.18 -15.45 9.87
CA GLN A 909 16.51 -14.38 9.12
C GLN A 909 15.92 -13.30 10.03
N ILE A 910 16.18 -13.41 11.34
CA ILE A 910 15.69 -12.47 12.37
C ILE A 910 16.77 -11.45 12.70
#